data_d004981602db84855067a39eee53cd87
#
_entry.id   d004981602db84855067a39eee53cd87
#
_cell.length_a   1.000
_cell.length_b   1.000
_cell.length_c   1.000
_cell.angle_alpha   90.00
_cell.angle_beta   90.00
_cell.angle_gamma   90.00
#
_symmetry.space_group_name_H-M   'P 1'
#
loop_
_entity.id
_entity.type
_entity.pdbx_description
1 polymer ?
#
loop_
_entity_poly.entity_id
_entity_poly.type
_entity_poly.pdbx_seq_one_letter_code
_entity_poly.pdbx_strand_id
1 'polypeptide(L)'
;MQTTIFKQKSNYWRVFALCFFTAVLLFAPHCIVDAVAGGGCFHYAGDFNDQQINFYQYANAFVKNGGSFSWATDLGSGFVNSYSFYLLGSPFFWLSMVVPARLMPWAMVPLLCLKMAVAGGGGYLWARRWVRDETWSMLAGCLYAFSGFSIYNIFFNHFLDVVALFPYMLAALDDAVIDDKKGAFPFWVALNLVDNYFFFAGQAVFLIIYFFCMAAGRRYELGLRKFVRLAWETALGCACGCVLLLPAGLSLLQNPRTIDPFSGYGYLFYGKSQQYGAIFYSTLLMPDAPYFKDLFQEGILKHTSLTAYLPLVGVAGGLAFCRARERHPFTYVLKVCVACAFVPVLNSAFYALNSSYYARWYYMPILVLCGATCYLLSRPALAEQRLPRALRLTTFLTLTAVVFAVVPGKDDDGNTVYGVLDEPARFWAIFGMTMLGIVIFALLWHFCRNKRRWGAILTAAVLGFSLLYGSLHLSLTKYAQWDVDSNLIAETYDSVEDVAAALPDDAFYRIDAYGAHNNLGLWFNRSCLQFFNSTVAPSIMAFYPEVGVKRDVNSKPDAENYALRGLLSVRYTLVAKDKETEWTDKDLPGWQRTGETDAYALYENENWVPMGFTYDCYVTADQLERVSEEERAQILCRAILLDDDQISAFGSLLEPLPDEELTNRSEDAYAADCAARRAAGVAAFTATDTGFTAKTAYDADELVFFSVPYDDGFSATVNGEPAAIEKVDDGLMAVYVPAGENEIEFTYHTPGLRVSACVSAAAIAVYGVYLLGIMRKRKSQLGSKR
;
A
#
# COMPACT_ATOMS: atom_id res chain seq x y z
N MET A 1 -44.42 17.33 0.94
CA MET A 1 -43.78 17.31 -0.39
C MET A 1 -42.53 16.41 -0.45
N GLN A 2 -42.38 15.46 0.46
CA GLN A 2 -41.15 14.62 0.62
C GLN A 2 -41.30 13.18 0.10
N THR A 3 -42.41 12.73 -0.38
CA THR A 3 -42.70 11.32 -0.67
C THR A 3 -42.66 10.93 -2.14
N THR A 4 -42.46 11.86 -3.07
CA THR A 4 -42.57 11.58 -4.52
C THR A 4 -41.27 11.32 -5.25
N ILE A 5 -40.11 11.52 -4.61
CA ILE A 5 -38.77 11.46 -5.27
C ILE A 5 -38.27 10.03 -5.45
N PHE A 6 -38.75 9.04 -4.70
CA PHE A 6 -38.20 7.67 -4.70
C PHE A 6 -38.84 6.68 -5.68
N LYS A 7 -39.69 7.11 -6.58
CA LYS A 7 -40.28 6.25 -7.64
C LYS A 7 -39.45 6.23 -8.95
N GLN A 8 -38.42 7.06 -9.07
CA GLN A 8 -37.61 7.06 -10.27
C GLN A 8 -36.64 5.86 -10.27
N LYS A 9 -36.64 5.08 -11.36
CA LYS A 9 -35.76 3.89 -11.52
C LYS A 9 -34.32 4.31 -11.38
N SER A 10 -33.54 3.64 -10.51
CA SER A 10 -32.15 3.94 -10.31
C SER A 10 -31.32 3.65 -11.57
N ASN A 11 -30.43 4.54 -11.94
CA ASN A 11 -29.47 4.36 -13.03
C ASN A 11 -28.13 3.79 -12.56
N TYR A 12 -28.05 3.19 -11.39
CA TYR A 12 -26.82 2.62 -10.82
C TYR A 12 -26.08 1.73 -11.81
N TRP A 13 -26.73 0.73 -12.37
CA TRP A 13 -26.12 -0.20 -13.32
C TRP A 13 -25.68 0.45 -14.63
N ARG A 14 -26.31 1.57 -15.02
CA ARG A 14 -25.86 2.35 -16.18
C ARG A 14 -24.54 3.05 -15.88
N VAL A 15 -24.40 3.68 -14.72
CA VAL A 15 -23.14 4.32 -14.31
C VAL A 15 -22.05 3.28 -14.14
N PHE A 16 -22.37 2.18 -13.46
CA PHE A 16 -21.46 1.05 -13.32
C PHE A 16 -20.93 0.58 -14.67
N ALA A 17 -21.82 0.29 -15.61
CA ALA A 17 -21.43 -0.16 -16.96
C ALA A 17 -20.64 0.91 -17.72
N LEU A 18 -21.02 2.18 -17.66
CA LEU A 18 -20.29 3.27 -18.30
C LEU A 18 -18.87 3.36 -17.75
N CYS A 19 -18.68 3.31 -16.42
CA CYS A 19 -17.36 3.36 -15.82
C CYS A 19 -16.55 2.09 -16.12
N PHE A 20 -17.18 0.91 -16.07
CA PHE A 20 -16.51 -0.36 -16.39
C PHE A 20 -15.96 -0.37 -17.83
N PHE A 21 -16.80 -0.08 -18.81
CA PHE A 21 -16.38 -0.10 -20.21
C PHE A 21 -15.40 1.04 -20.55
N THR A 22 -15.53 2.20 -19.90
CA THR A 22 -14.52 3.27 -20.05
C THR A 22 -13.18 2.83 -19.49
N ALA A 23 -13.14 2.16 -18.35
CA ALA A 23 -11.89 1.61 -17.80
C ALA A 23 -11.30 0.51 -18.71
N VAL A 24 -12.14 -0.38 -19.25
CA VAL A 24 -11.68 -1.37 -20.26
C VAL A 24 -11.03 -0.68 -21.47
N LEU A 25 -11.67 0.37 -21.99
CA LEU A 25 -11.12 1.13 -23.11
C LEU A 25 -9.84 1.89 -22.75
N LEU A 26 -9.69 2.31 -21.49
CA LEU A 26 -8.47 2.95 -20.98
C LEU A 26 -7.29 1.98 -20.97
N PHE A 27 -7.50 0.77 -20.46
CA PHE A 27 -6.41 -0.21 -20.30
C PHE A 27 -6.12 -1.02 -21.56
N ALA A 28 -7.10 -1.24 -22.44
CA ALA A 28 -6.96 -2.11 -23.60
C ALA A 28 -5.77 -1.75 -24.51
N PRO A 29 -5.50 -0.47 -24.86
CA PRO A 29 -4.33 -0.14 -25.69
C PRO A 29 -3.01 -0.55 -25.03
N HIS A 30 -2.89 -0.33 -23.71
CA HIS A 30 -1.69 -0.67 -22.94
C HIS A 30 -1.51 -2.19 -22.82
N CYS A 31 -2.58 -2.94 -22.59
CA CYS A 31 -2.55 -4.41 -22.61
C CYS A 31 -2.13 -4.97 -23.97
N ILE A 32 -2.60 -4.35 -25.07
CA ILE A 32 -2.21 -4.77 -26.44
C ILE A 32 -0.72 -4.51 -26.67
N VAL A 33 -0.21 -3.35 -26.25
CA VAL A 33 1.22 -3.02 -26.37
C VAL A 33 2.05 -4.04 -25.61
N ASP A 34 1.68 -4.36 -24.36
CA ASP A 34 2.40 -5.35 -23.54
C ASP A 34 2.39 -6.75 -24.16
N ALA A 35 1.24 -7.17 -24.65
CA ALA A 35 1.12 -8.48 -25.30
C ALA A 35 1.98 -8.57 -26.58
N VAL A 36 2.09 -7.49 -27.36
CA VAL A 36 2.88 -7.45 -28.60
C VAL A 36 4.38 -7.29 -28.30
N ALA A 37 4.75 -6.55 -27.28
CA ALA A 37 6.14 -6.33 -26.87
C ALA A 37 6.76 -7.52 -26.11
N GLY A 38 6.02 -8.60 -25.86
CA GLY A 38 6.50 -9.80 -25.18
C GLY A 38 6.30 -9.80 -23.65
N GLY A 39 5.74 -8.72 -23.09
CA GLY A 39 5.47 -8.63 -21.66
C GLY A 39 4.24 -9.42 -21.18
N GLY A 40 3.43 -9.98 -22.07
CA GLY A 40 2.31 -10.88 -21.81
C GLY A 40 1.13 -10.28 -21.03
N CYS A 41 1.31 -9.82 -19.81
CA CYS A 41 0.29 -9.14 -19.00
C CYS A 41 0.52 -7.64 -18.93
N PHE A 42 -0.50 -6.90 -18.49
CA PHE A 42 -0.36 -5.47 -18.21
C PHE A 42 0.63 -5.26 -17.04
N HIS A 43 1.67 -4.52 -17.31
CA HIS A 43 2.59 -3.99 -16.32
C HIS A 43 2.55 -2.46 -16.33
N TYR A 44 2.94 -1.82 -15.24
CA TYR A 44 2.87 -0.37 -15.10
C TYR A 44 4.22 0.23 -14.71
N ALA A 45 4.45 0.46 -13.43
CA ALA A 45 5.73 0.92 -12.88
C ALA A 45 5.75 0.75 -11.36
N GLY A 46 6.93 0.58 -10.77
CA GLY A 46 7.19 0.60 -9.34
C GLY A 46 6.23 -0.26 -8.53
N ASP A 47 5.56 0.30 -7.51
CA ASP A 47 4.71 -0.46 -6.57
C ASP A 47 3.67 -1.36 -7.25
N PHE A 48 3.16 -0.97 -8.43
CA PHE A 48 2.23 -1.83 -9.15
C PHE A 48 2.87 -3.14 -9.58
N ASN A 49 4.07 -3.08 -10.15
CA ASN A 49 4.84 -4.24 -10.61
C ASN A 49 5.50 -4.96 -9.44
N ASP A 50 6.20 -4.21 -8.59
CA ASP A 50 7.07 -4.73 -7.54
C ASP A 50 6.30 -5.31 -6.34
N GLN A 51 5.06 -4.86 -6.10
CA GLN A 51 4.25 -5.28 -4.97
C GLN A 51 2.89 -5.85 -5.41
N GLN A 52 2.10 -5.07 -6.17
CA GLN A 52 0.68 -5.41 -6.31
C GLN A 52 0.44 -6.68 -7.13
N ILE A 53 1.18 -6.90 -8.19
CA ILE A 53 1.05 -8.11 -9.02
C ILE A 53 1.48 -9.34 -8.22
N ASN A 54 2.70 -9.33 -7.67
CA ASN A 54 3.26 -10.48 -6.97
C ASN A 54 2.57 -10.76 -5.63
N PHE A 55 2.13 -9.71 -4.89
CA PHE A 55 1.37 -9.88 -3.65
C PHE A 55 0.02 -10.56 -3.91
N TYR A 56 -0.71 -10.17 -4.95
CA TYR A 56 -1.96 -10.83 -5.31
C TYR A 56 -1.75 -12.27 -5.73
N GLN A 57 -0.72 -12.56 -6.52
CA GLN A 57 -0.39 -13.93 -6.95
C GLN A 57 0.02 -14.80 -5.76
N TYR A 58 0.98 -14.34 -4.96
CA TYR A 58 1.48 -15.07 -3.79
C TYR A 58 0.40 -15.30 -2.75
N ALA A 59 -0.32 -14.24 -2.34
CA ALA A 59 -1.36 -14.36 -1.33
C ALA A 59 -2.53 -15.23 -1.80
N ASN A 60 -2.88 -15.21 -3.10
CA ASN A 60 -3.89 -16.10 -3.66
C ASN A 60 -3.50 -17.58 -3.49
N ALA A 61 -2.24 -17.92 -3.78
CA ALA A 61 -1.70 -19.28 -3.57
C ALA A 61 -1.66 -19.62 -2.08
N PHE A 62 -1.08 -18.75 -1.25
CA PHE A 62 -0.89 -18.98 0.19
C PHE A 62 -2.20 -19.20 0.95
N VAL A 63 -3.22 -18.36 0.69
CA VAL A 63 -4.55 -18.50 1.32
C VAL A 63 -5.21 -19.84 0.94
N LYS A 64 -5.03 -20.30 -0.28
CA LYS A 64 -5.60 -21.59 -0.74
C LYS A 64 -4.93 -22.80 -0.09
N ASN A 65 -3.62 -22.69 0.18
CA ASN A 65 -2.86 -23.76 0.83
C ASN A 65 -3.10 -23.78 2.35
N GLY A 66 -3.43 -22.63 2.93
CA GLY A 66 -3.63 -22.44 4.38
C GLY A 66 -2.29 -22.35 5.12
N GLY A 67 -2.11 -21.31 5.90
CA GLY A 67 -0.88 -21.08 6.65
C GLY A 67 -0.99 -19.83 7.50
N SER A 68 -0.02 -19.62 8.39
CA SER A 68 0.08 -18.43 9.24
C SER A 68 1.43 -17.73 9.14
N PHE A 69 2.48 -18.43 8.72
CA PHE A 69 3.85 -17.93 8.59
C PHE A 69 4.35 -18.08 7.16
N SER A 70 4.84 -16.99 6.58
CA SER A 70 5.30 -16.90 5.20
C SER A 70 6.82 -16.85 5.14
N TRP A 71 7.45 -17.90 4.67
CA TRP A 71 8.90 -17.96 4.45
C TRP A 71 9.38 -17.11 3.27
N ALA A 72 8.55 -16.92 2.26
CA ALA A 72 8.87 -16.09 1.09
C ALA A 72 8.70 -14.58 1.35
N THR A 73 8.24 -14.20 2.54
CA THR A 73 8.05 -12.80 2.93
C THR A 73 9.20 -12.34 3.81
N ASP A 74 10.07 -11.48 3.27
CA ASP A 74 11.27 -10.99 3.94
C ASP A 74 12.14 -12.16 4.45
N LEU A 75 12.71 -12.09 5.64
CA LEU A 75 13.44 -13.20 6.26
C LEU A 75 12.54 -14.29 6.87
N GLY A 76 11.25 -14.22 6.63
CA GLY A 76 10.16 -14.97 7.24
C GLY A 76 9.30 -14.05 8.10
N SER A 77 7.99 -14.02 7.88
CA SER A 77 7.07 -13.11 8.59
C SER A 77 5.66 -13.68 8.71
N GLY A 78 4.92 -13.19 9.70
CA GLY A 78 3.51 -13.49 9.85
C GLY A 78 2.69 -13.00 8.66
N PHE A 79 1.98 -13.91 7.98
CA PHE A 79 1.26 -13.62 6.73
C PHE A 79 0.20 -12.53 6.90
N VAL A 80 -0.60 -12.59 7.96
CA VAL A 80 -1.69 -11.61 8.18
C VAL A 80 -1.13 -10.20 8.36
N ASN A 81 -0.09 -10.03 9.16
CA ASN A 81 0.52 -8.70 9.41
C ASN A 81 1.16 -8.14 8.15
N SER A 82 1.78 -8.99 7.32
CA SER A 82 2.46 -8.56 6.09
C SER A 82 1.50 -8.14 4.98
N TYR A 83 0.30 -8.74 4.89
CA TYR A 83 -0.61 -8.53 3.75
C TYR A 83 -1.96 -7.91 4.10
N SER A 84 -2.27 -7.68 5.38
CA SER A 84 -3.55 -7.07 5.80
C SER A 84 -3.74 -5.66 5.25
N PHE A 85 -2.68 -4.86 5.23
CA PHE A 85 -2.70 -3.51 4.67
C PHE A 85 -2.99 -3.47 3.17
N TYR A 86 -2.54 -4.47 2.41
CA TYR A 86 -2.56 -4.46 0.95
C TYR A 86 -3.80 -5.10 0.35
N LEU A 87 -4.26 -6.25 0.92
CA LEU A 87 -5.24 -7.06 0.20
C LEU A 87 -6.16 -7.95 1.06
N LEU A 88 -5.76 -8.39 2.27
CA LEU A 88 -6.57 -9.38 3.00
C LEU A 88 -7.96 -8.89 3.41
N GLY A 89 -8.15 -7.59 3.59
CA GLY A 89 -9.45 -6.99 3.85
C GLY A 89 -10.26 -6.66 2.60
N SER A 90 -9.64 -6.68 1.42
CA SER A 90 -10.24 -6.24 0.16
C SER A 90 -11.28 -7.22 -0.39
N PRO A 91 -12.53 -6.79 -0.63
CA PRO A 91 -13.51 -7.65 -1.30
C PRO A 91 -13.07 -7.99 -2.75
N PHE A 92 -12.26 -7.17 -3.39
CA PHE A 92 -11.76 -7.41 -4.74
C PHE A 92 -10.70 -8.51 -4.75
N PHE A 93 -9.84 -8.57 -3.73
CA PHE A 93 -8.93 -9.70 -3.54
C PHE A 93 -9.71 -11.00 -3.35
N TRP A 94 -10.72 -11.02 -2.49
CA TRP A 94 -11.52 -12.24 -2.26
C TRP A 94 -12.30 -12.68 -3.51
N LEU A 95 -12.74 -11.75 -4.36
CA LEU A 95 -13.31 -12.09 -5.67
C LEU A 95 -12.27 -12.76 -6.58
N SER A 96 -11.00 -12.43 -6.46
CA SER A 96 -9.93 -13.03 -7.27
C SER A 96 -9.60 -14.47 -6.89
N MET A 97 -10.07 -14.97 -5.73
CA MET A 97 -9.81 -16.35 -5.27
C MET A 97 -10.35 -17.42 -6.22
N VAL A 98 -11.30 -17.09 -7.10
CA VAL A 98 -11.76 -18.01 -8.17
C VAL A 98 -10.76 -18.16 -9.31
N VAL A 99 -9.79 -17.26 -9.40
CA VAL A 99 -8.74 -17.28 -10.41
C VAL A 99 -7.57 -18.12 -9.90
N PRO A 100 -6.96 -19.00 -10.72
CA PRO A 100 -5.71 -19.67 -10.39
C PRO A 100 -4.60 -18.65 -10.12
N ALA A 101 -3.74 -18.88 -9.12
CA ALA A 101 -2.68 -17.95 -8.73
C ALA A 101 -1.79 -17.55 -9.93
N ARG A 102 -1.41 -18.51 -10.79
CA ARG A 102 -0.63 -18.29 -12.01
C ARG A 102 -1.26 -17.27 -12.96
N LEU A 103 -2.59 -17.10 -12.97
CA LEU A 103 -3.31 -16.17 -13.86
C LEU A 103 -3.58 -14.80 -13.19
N MET A 104 -3.12 -14.59 -11.95
CA MET A 104 -3.35 -13.33 -11.23
C MET A 104 -2.78 -12.09 -11.93
N PRO A 105 -1.60 -12.11 -12.56
CA PRO A 105 -1.11 -10.94 -13.30
C PRO A 105 -2.10 -10.42 -14.35
N TRP A 106 -2.79 -11.32 -15.07
CA TRP A 106 -3.83 -10.96 -16.06
C TRP A 106 -5.16 -10.56 -15.43
N ALA A 107 -5.44 -10.96 -14.18
CA ALA A 107 -6.64 -10.57 -13.46
C ALA A 107 -6.57 -9.13 -12.90
N MET A 108 -5.39 -8.52 -12.81
CA MET A 108 -5.21 -7.18 -12.23
C MET A 108 -6.03 -6.11 -12.96
N VAL A 109 -6.01 -6.09 -14.30
CA VAL A 109 -6.78 -5.10 -15.09
C VAL A 109 -8.30 -5.29 -14.96
N PRO A 110 -8.87 -6.48 -15.10
CA PRO A 110 -10.28 -6.71 -14.78
C PRO A 110 -10.70 -6.22 -13.39
N LEU A 111 -9.86 -6.43 -12.36
CA LEU A 111 -10.12 -5.94 -11.01
C LEU A 111 -10.08 -4.40 -10.93
N LEU A 112 -9.11 -3.74 -11.60
CA LEU A 112 -9.07 -2.28 -11.70
C LEU A 112 -10.33 -1.72 -12.37
N CYS A 113 -10.78 -2.32 -13.48
CA CYS A 113 -12.02 -1.94 -14.16
C CYS A 113 -13.24 -2.07 -13.22
N LEU A 114 -13.29 -3.14 -12.44
CA LEU A 114 -14.34 -3.37 -11.45
C LEU A 114 -14.32 -2.32 -10.34
N LYS A 115 -13.15 -2.00 -9.78
CA LYS A 115 -12.98 -0.96 -8.74
C LYS A 115 -13.48 0.40 -9.24
N MET A 116 -13.10 0.81 -10.45
CA MET A 116 -13.57 2.05 -11.07
C MET A 116 -15.09 2.05 -11.29
N ALA A 117 -15.67 0.92 -11.70
CA ALA A 117 -17.12 0.79 -11.87
C ALA A 117 -17.87 0.90 -10.54
N VAL A 118 -17.37 0.26 -9.47
CA VAL A 118 -17.93 0.35 -8.12
C VAL A 118 -17.81 1.78 -7.58
N ALA A 119 -16.67 2.44 -7.76
CA ALA A 119 -16.46 3.85 -7.38
C ALA A 119 -17.49 4.77 -8.06
N GLY A 120 -17.68 4.61 -9.36
CA GLY A 120 -18.66 5.38 -10.12
C GLY A 120 -20.11 5.16 -9.66
N GLY A 121 -20.47 3.89 -9.43
CA GLY A 121 -21.77 3.50 -8.87
C GLY A 121 -22.01 4.09 -7.49
N GLY A 122 -21.04 4.02 -6.60
CA GLY A 122 -21.09 4.60 -5.25
C GLY A 122 -21.20 6.13 -5.28
N GLY A 123 -20.36 6.78 -6.10
CA GLY A 123 -20.40 8.22 -6.30
C GLY A 123 -21.76 8.71 -6.82
N TYR A 124 -22.36 7.99 -7.77
CA TYR A 124 -23.72 8.25 -8.24
C TYR A 124 -24.76 8.11 -7.11
N LEU A 125 -24.73 7.01 -6.33
CA LEU A 125 -25.68 6.77 -5.25
C LEU A 125 -25.66 7.89 -4.21
N TRP A 126 -24.46 8.33 -3.82
CA TRP A 126 -24.32 9.43 -2.89
C TRP A 126 -24.77 10.77 -3.52
N ALA A 127 -24.29 11.10 -4.73
CA ALA A 127 -24.61 12.36 -5.40
C ALA A 127 -26.10 12.53 -5.67
N ARG A 128 -26.83 11.45 -5.98
CA ARG A 128 -28.26 11.43 -6.26
C ARG A 128 -29.13 12.06 -5.16
N ARG A 129 -28.71 11.96 -3.91
CA ARG A 129 -29.39 12.61 -2.78
C ARG A 129 -29.36 14.13 -2.88
N TRP A 130 -28.24 14.67 -3.33
CA TRP A 130 -27.96 16.11 -3.26
C TRP A 130 -28.26 16.84 -4.56
N VAL A 131 -27.91 16.27 -5.69
CA VAL A 131 -28.08 16.84 -7.03
C VAL A 131 -29.54 16.81 -7.48
N ARG A 132 -30.27 15.76 -7.12
CA ARG A 132 -31.72 15.56 -7.44
C ARG A 132 -32.07 15.52 -8.94
N ASP A 133 -31.09 15.28 -9.78
CA ASP A 133 -31.22 15.06 -11.21
C ASP A 133 -30.40 13.85 -11.61
N GLU A 134 -31.02 12.90 -12.30
CA GLU A 134 -30.39 11.61 -12.59
C GLU A 134 -29.16 11.76 -13.51
N THR A 135 -29.26 12.62 -14.55
CA THR A 135 -28.16 12.79 -15.50
C THR A 135 -26.92 13.41 -14.86
N TRP A 136 -27.15 14.45 -14.05
CA TRP A 136 -26.05 15.12 -13.32
C TRP A 136 -25.49 14.27 -12.20
N SER A 137 -26.33 13.43 -11.58
CA SER A 137 -25.84 12.46 -10.60
C SER A 137 -24.98 11.36 -11.24
N MET A 138 -25.33 10.93 -12.46
CA MET A 138 -24.51 10.00 -13.26
C MET A 138 -23.15 10.63 -13.59
N LEU A 139 -23.15 11.89 -14.02
CA LEU A 139 -21.92 12.64 -14.27
C LEU A 139 -21.03 12.71 -13.03
N ALA A 140 -21.61 12.96 -11.83
CA ALA A 140 -20.85 13.00 -10.58
C ALA A 140 -20.14 11.68 -10.30
N GLY A 141 -20.80 10.54 -10.52
CA GLY A 141 -20.19 9.22 -10.39
C GLY A 141 -19.04 9.00 -11.40
N CYS A 142 -19.24 9.40 -12.66
CA CYS A 142 -18.20 9.30 -13.69
C CYS A 142 -16.97 10.19 -13.36
N LEU A 143 -17.20 11.44 -12.93
CA LEU A 143 -16.14 12.35 -12.52
C LEU A 143 -15.32 11.79 -11.35
N TYR A 144 -15.99 11.15 -10.38
CA TYR A 144 -15.34 10.56 -9.24
C TYR A 144 -14.49 9.34 -9.63
N ALA A 145 -15.05 8.42 -10.41
CA ALA A 145 -14.38 7.21 -10.86
C ALA A 145 -13.11 7.50 -11.68
N PHE A 146 -13.13 8.56 -12.49
CA PHE A 146 -12.01 8.97 -13.35
C PHE A 146 -11.40 10.30 -12.92
N SER A 147 -11.45 10.63 -11.64
CA SER A 147 -10.72 11.78 -11.09
C SER A 147 -9.20 11.58 -11.22
N GLY A 148 -8.45 12.66 -11.16
CA GLY A 148 -6.99 12.58 -11.14
C GLY A 148 -6.48 11.66 -10.04
N PHE A 149 -7.14 11.65 -8.88
CA PHE A 149 -6.81 10.76 -7.77
C PHE A 149 -6.93 9.28 -8.15
N SER A 150 -8.01 8.88 -8.82
CA SER A 150 -8.21 7.50 -9.25
C SER A 150 -7.18 7.06 -10.30
N ILE A 151 -6.88 7.95 -11.26
CA ILE A 151 -5.89 7.66 -12.32
C ILE A 151 -4.47 7.58 -11.74
N TYR A 152 -4.07 8.50 -10.88
CA TYR A 152 -2.79 8.46 -10.19
C TYR A 152 -2.60 7.17 -9.38
N ASN A 153 -3.62 6.77 -8.62
CA ASN A 153 -3.54 5.65 -7.70
C ASN A 153 -3.75 4.27 -8.36
N ILE A 154 -3.77 4.17 -9.69
CA ILE A 154 -3.55 2.89 -10.40
C ILE A 154 -2.20 2.29 -9.96
N PHE A 155 -1.20 3.13 -9.75
CA PHE A 155 0.11 2.77 -9.21
C PHE A 155 0.02 2.03 -7.85
N PHE A 156 -0.87 2.48 -6.97
CA PHE A 156 -1.18 1.87 -5.68
C PHE A 156 -2.51 1.12 -5.73
N ASN A 157 -2.64 0.11 -6.54
CA ASN A 157 -3.88 -0.61 -6.81
C ASN A 157 -4.84 -0.77 -5.61
N HIS A 158 -4.32 -1.07 -4.40
CA HIS A 158 -5.12 -1.22 -3.18
C HIS A 158 -5.75 0.10 -2.67
N PHE A 159 -5.24 1.28 -3.05
CA PHE A 159 -5.89 2.55 -2.73
C PHE A 159 -7.20 2.76 -3.49
N LEU A 160 -7.37 2.08 -4.62
CA LEU A 160 -8.63 2.14 -5.37
C LEU A 160 -9.76 1.37 -4.69
N ASP A 161 -9.48 0.47 -3.76
CA ASP A 161 -10.47 -0.22 -2.96
C ASP A 161 -11.21 0.75 -2.05
N VAL A 162 -10.47 1.60 -1.32
CA VAL A 162 -11.08 2.63 -0.46
C VAL A 162 -11.81 3.69 -1.27
N VAL A 163 -11.31 4.05 -2.47
CA VAL A 163 -12.04 4.95 -3.40
C VAL A 163 -13.36 4.32 -3.82
N ALA A 164 -13.38 3.03 -4.10
CA ALA A 164 -14.57 2.31 -4.52
C ALA A 164 -15.61 2.20 -3.40
N LEU A 165 -15.20 1.96 -2.15
CA LEU A 165 -16.10 1.62 -1.03
C LEU A 165 -16.57 2.84 -0.24
N PHE A 166 -15.76 3.88 -0.10
CA PHE A 166 -16.07 5.06 0.71
C PHE A 166 -17.40 5.75 0.37
N PRO A 167 -17.79 5.96 -0.90
CA PRO A 167 -19.04 6.65 -1.23
C PRO A 167 -20.30 5.98 -0.65
N TYR A 168 -20.26 4.66 -0.49
CA TYR A 168 -21.39 3.90 0.10
C TYR A 168 -21.49 4.14 1.60
N MET A 169 -20.36 4.25 2.30
CA MET A 169 -20.34 4.58 3.72
C MET A 169 -20.88 5.99 3.96
N LEU A 170 -20.48 6.97 3.13
CA LEU A 170 -20.96 8.34 3.22
C LEU A 170 -22.46 8.43 2.90
N ALA A 171 -22.94 7.69 1.88
CA ALA A 171 -24.37 7.60 1.57
C ALA A 171 -25.18 6.95 2.70
N ALA A 172 -24.62 5.92 3.35
CA ALA A 172 -25.26 5.26 4.48
C ALA A 172 -25.33 6.16 5.73
N LEU A 173 -24.30 6.99 5.96
CA LEU A 173 -24.33 8.02 7.01
C LEU A 173 -25.46 9.04 6.74
N ASP A 174 -25.55 9.58 5.52
CA ASP A 174 -26.62 10.50 5.13
C ASP A 174 -28.00 9.85 5.31
N ASP A 175 -28.16 8.61 4.92
CA ASP A 175 -29.39 7.83 5.10
C ASP A 175 -29.73 7.63 6.58
N ALA A 176 -28.75 7.36 7.43
CA ALA A 176 -28.95 7.15 8.86
C ALA A 176 -29.37 8.45 9.57
N VAL A 177 -28.78 9.59 9.21
CA VAL A 177 -29.04 10.86 9.90
C VAL A 177 -30.27 11.57 9.34
N ILE A 178 -30.43 11.64 8.02
CA ILE A 178 -31.51 12.40 7.37
C ILE A 178 -32.83 11.60 7.33
N ASP A 179 -32.74 10.34 6.88
CA ASP A 179 -33.92 9.51 6.64
C ASP A 179 -34.23 8.55 7.80
N ASP A 180 -33.49 8.60 8.90
CA ASP A 180 -33.59 7.67 10.03
C ASP A 180 -33.51 6.18 9.63
N LYS A 181 -32.84 5.89 8.50
CA LYS A 181 -32.61 4.52 8.07
C LYS A 181 -31.59 3.85 8.99
N LYS A 182 -31.84 2.60 9.33
CA LYS A 182 -31.06 1.84 10.31
C LYS A 182 -30.42 0.63 9.66
N GLY A 183 -29.24 0.27 10.14
CA GLY A 183 -28.60 -1.00 9.85
C GLY A 183 -27.64 -1.01 8.65
N ALA A 184 -27.75 -0.08 7.71
CA ALA A 184 -26.80 -0.03 6.58
C ALA A 184 -25.44 0.59 6.98
N PHE A 185 -25.45 1.57 7.88
CA PHE A 185 -24.25 2.29 8.25
C PHE A 185 -23.20 1.41 8.95
N PRO A 186 -23.55 0.56 9.96
CA PRO A 186 -22.58 -0.37 10.56
C PRO A 186 -21.90 -1.31 9.55
N PHE A 187 -22.65 -1.79 8.55
CA PHE A 187 -22.09 -2.65 7.50
C PHE A 187 -20.98 -1.94 6.72
N TRP A 188 -21.24 -0.69 6.27
CA TRP A 188 -20.25 0.05 5.49
C TRP A 188 -19.08 0.53 6.34
N VAL A 189 -19.29 0.82 7.63
CA VAL A 189 -18.20 1.08 8.60
C VAL A 189 -17.31 -0.15 8.73
N ALA A 190 -17.90 -1.34 8.97
CA ALA A 190 -17.16 -2.58 9.08
C ALA A 190 -16.36 -2.89 7.82
N LEU A 191 -17.00 -2.78 6.64
CA LEU A 191 -16.37 -3.10 5.37
C LEU A 191 -15.20 -2.14 5.05
N ASN A 192 -15.35 -0.82 5.27
CA ASN A 192 -14.25 0.12 5.05
C ASN A 192 -13.10 -0.07 6.06
N LEU A 193 -13.41 -0.47 7.31
CA LEU A 193 -12.38 -0.75 8.31
C LEU A 193 -11.59 -2.02 7.98
N VAL A 194 -12.28 -3.12 7.62
CA VAL A 194 -11.64 -4.38 7.21
C VAL A 194 -10.83 -4.20 5.94
N ASP A 195 -11.39 -3.48 4.94
CA ASP A 195 -10.74 -3.24 3.66
C ASP A 195 -9.37 -2.60 3.85
N ASN A 196 -9.32 -1.50 4.64
CA ASN A 196 -8.04 -0.89 4.97
C ASN A 196 -8.14 -0.03 6.24
N TYR A 197 -7.63 -0.54 7.35
CA TYR A 197 -7.64 0.14 8.66
C TYR A 197 -6.87 1.46 8.68
N PHE A 198 -5.80 1.57 7.88
CA PHE A 198 -4.99 2.80 7.79
C PHE A 198 -5.79 3.93 7.13
N PHE A 199 -6.45 3.68 6.00
CA PHE A 199 -7.31 4.67 5.37
C PHE A 199 -8.58 4.96 6.18
N PHE A 200 -9.08 3.96 6.92
CA PHE A 200 -10.25 4.14 7.76
C PHE A 200 -10.04 5.20 8.86
N ALA A 201 -8.85 5.33 9.41
CA ALA A 201 -8.52 6.42 10.35
C ALA A 201 -8.78 7.80 9.71
N GLY A 202 -8.30 8.01 8.49
CA GLY A 202 -8.57 9.24 7.72
C GLY A 202 -10.05 9.41 7.37
N GLN A 203 -10.73 8.31 7.02
CA GLN A 203 -12.18 8.33 6.77
C GLN A 203 -12.97 8.75 8.02
N ALA A 204 -12.59 8.29 9.21
CA ALA A 204 -13.22 8.69 10.46
C ALA A 204 -13.07 10.21 10.70
N VAL A 205 -11.88 10.77 10.50
CA VAL A 205 -11.64 12.22 10.57
C VAL A 205 -12.51 12.96 9.56
N PHE A 206 -12.57 12.50 8.31
CA PHE A 206 -13.41 13.13 7.30
C PHE A 206 -14.90 13.05 7.64
N LEU A 207 -15.39 11.91 8.12
CA LEU A 207 -16.80 11.75 8.54
C LEU A 207 -17.15 12.72 9.67
N ILE A 208 -16.24 12.97 10.62
CA ILE A 208 -16.42 13.95 11.68
C ILE A 208 -16.52 15.37 11.08
N ILE A 209 -15.60 15.76 10.21
CA ILE A 209 -15.64 17.05 9.50
C ILE A 209 -16.94 17.21 8.73
N TYR A 210 -17.27 16.20 7.92
CA TYR A 210 -18.50 16.19 7.12
C TYR A 210 -19.73 16.34 8.00
N PHE A 211 -19.83 15.56 9.06
CA PHE A 211 -20.93 15.58 10.03
C PHE A 211 -21.16 16.98 10.63
N PHE A 212 -20.12 17.61 11.15
CA PHE A 212 -20.21 18.94 11.73
C PHE A 212 -20.54 20.02 10.68
N CYS A 213 -19.98 19.94 9.49
CA CYS A 213 -20.32 20.86 8.39
C CYS A 213 -21.78 20.71 7.94
N MET A 214 -22.30 19.48 7.90
CA MET A 214 -23.69 19.18 7.56
C MET A 214 -24.65 19.67 8.64
N ALA A 215 -24.28 19.55 9.92
CA ALA A 215 -25.04 20.08 11.05
C ALA A 215 -25.04 21.62 11.05
N ALA A 216 -23.88 22.27 10.87
CA ALA A 216 -23.76 23.72 10.75
C ALA A 216 -24.58 24.29 9.58
N GLY A 217 -24.65 23.54 8.46
CA GLY A 217 -25.50 23.86 7.32
C GLY A 217 -26.96 23.46 7.47
N ARG A 218 -27.36 23.02 8.66
CA ARG A 218 -28.75 22.63 9.02
C ARG A 218 -29.33 21.52 8.12
N ARG A 219 -28.48 20.65 7.60
CA ARG A 219 -28.90 19.45 6.84
C ARG A 219 -29.03 18.23 7.77
N TYR A 220 -28.25 18.19 8.83
CA TYR A 220 -28.34 17.19 9.88
C TYR A 220 -29.07 17.77 11.09
N GLU A 221 -30.24 17.20 11.37
CA GLU A 221 -31.00 17.50 12.58
C GLU A 221 -30.81 16.33 13.55
N LEU A 222 -30.18 16.60 14.67
CA LEU A 222 -29.80 15.59 15.65
C LEU A 222 -30.53 15.82 16.97
N GLY A 223 -31.35 14.84 17.33
CA GLY A 223 -31.76 14.65 18.73
C GLY A 223 -30.83 13.63 19.42
N LEU A 224 -30.77 13.67 20.75
CA LEU A 224 -29.93 12.77 21.56
C LEU A 224 -30.10 11.29 21.18
N ARG A 225 -31.32 10.84 20.91
CA ARG A 225 -31.60 9.46 20.49
C ARG A 225 -30.92 9.07 19.17
N LYS A 226 -30.91 9.98 18.18
CA LYS A 226 -30.23 9.73 16.90
C LYS A 226 -28.74 9.70 17.06
N PHE A 227 -28.21 10.59 17.87
CA PHE A 227 -26.78 10.64 18.17
C PHE A 227 -26.29 9.35 18.85
N VAL A 228 -26.96 8.93 19.94
CA VAL A 228 -26.62 7.69 20.66
C VAL A 228 -26.73 6.48 19.75
N ARG A 229 -27.75 6.41 18.89
CA ARG A 229 -27.87 5.33 17.93
C ARG A 229 -26.73 5.36 16.91
N LEU A 230 -26.38 6.52 16.38
CA LEU A 230 -25.28 6.63 15.40
C LEU A 230 -23.95 6.20 16.02
N ALA A 231 -23.69 6.64 17.26
CA ALA A 231 -22.51 6.19 18.02
C ALA A 231 -22.50 4.67 18.21
N TRP A 232 -23.65 4.08 18.59
CA TRP A 232 -23.82 2.64 18.69
C TRP A 232 -23.58 1.91 17.37
N GLU A 233 -24.19 2.39 16.27
CA GLU A 233 -24.01 1.80 14.95
C GLU A 233 -22.56 1.91 14.47
N THR A 234 -21.85 3.00 14.79
CA THR A 234 -20.42 3.15 14.53
C THR A 234 -19.58 2.15 15.32
N ALA A 235 -19.81 2.07 16.65
CA ALA A 235 -19.10 1.13 17.53
C ALA A 235 -19.33 -0.32 17.09
N LEU A 236 -20.58 -0.67 16.77
CA LEU A 236 -20.93 -2.01 16.26
C LEU A 236 -20.23 -2.31 14.93
N GLY A 237 -20.19 -1.35 14.00
CA GLY A 237 -19.46 -1.49 12.74
C GLY A 237 -17.96 -1.69 12.96
N CYS A 238 -17.35 -0.88 13.83
CA CYS A 238 -15.94 -1.04 14.19
C CYS A 238 -15.66 -2.41 14.84
N ALA A 239 -16.52 -2.86 15.74
CA ALA A 239 -16.38 -4.18 16.36
C ALA A 239 -16.53 -5.33 15.34
N CYS A 240 -17.45 -5.21 14.38
CA CYS A 240 -17.56 -6.19 13.29
C CYS A 240 -16.32 -6.25 12.39
N GLY A 241 -15.64 -5.11 12.19
CA GLY A 241 -14.50 -4.98 11.29
C GLY A 241 -13.12 -5.07 11.95
N CYS A 242 -13.04 -5.37 13.27
CA CYS A 242 -11.76 -5.28 13.99
C CYS A 242 -10.82 -6.48 13.79
N VAL A 243 -11.21 -7.49 13.03
CA VAL A 243 -10.44 -8.74 12.86
C VAL A 243 -9.00 -8.52 12.38
N LEU A 244 -8.77 -7.58 11.47
CA LEU A 244 -7.44 -7.21 10.99
C LEU A 244 -6.83 -6.01 11.75
N LEU A 245 -7.67 -5.22 12.40
CA LEU A 245 -7.23 -4.00 13.10
C LEU A 245 -6.37 -4.32 14.33
N LEU A 246 -6.76 -5.30 15.15
CA LEU A 246 -6.03 -5.61 16.38
C LEU A 246 -4.65 -6.23 16.09
N PRO A 247 -4.50 -7.24 15.21
CA PRO A 247 -3.18 -7.73 14.83
C PRO A 247 -2.27 -6.65 14.27
N ALA A 248 -2.78 -5.85 13.33
CA ALA A 248 -2.03 -4.75 12.74
C ALA A 248 -1.64 -3.69 13.79
N GLY A 249 -2.55 -3.37 14.72
CA GLY A 249 -2.28 -2.41 15.80
C GLY A 249 -1.18 -2.90 16.75
N LEU A 250 -1.19 -4.18 17.14
CA LEU A 250 -0.14 -4.78 17.98
C LEU A 250 1.22 -4.73 17.28
N SER A 251 1.28 -5.10 15.99
CA SER A 251 2.52 -5.03 15.21
C SER A 251 3.02 -3.59 15.03
N LEU A 252 2.12 -2.62 14.79
CA LEU A 252 2.50 -1.21 14.64
C LEU A 252 3.03 -0.60 15.93
N LEU A 253 2.48 -0.96 17.10
CA LEU A 253 2.94 -0.42 18.40
C LEU A 253 4.38 -0.83 18.71
N GLN A 254 4.86 -1.94 18.19
CA GLN A 254 6.23 -2.43 18.36
C GLN A 254 7.18 -1.89 17.28
N ASN A 255 6.67 -1.27 16.22
CA ASN A 255 7.48 -0.85 15.09
C ASN A 255 8.14 0.51 15.37
N PRO A 256 9.48 0.63 15.33
CA PRO A 256 10.20 1.86 15.62
C PRO A 256 9.86 3.01 14.67
N ARG A 257 9.38 2.72 13.45
CA ARG A 257 8.96 3.75 12.48
C ARG A 257 7.74 4.58 12.92
N THR A 258 6.97 4.11 13.90
CA THR A 258 5.77 4.81 14.39
C THR A 258 6.04 5.72 15.58
N ILE A 259 7.27 5.73 16.11
CA ILE A 259 7.61 6.42 17.37
C ILE A 259 7.88 7.92 17.17
N ASP A 260 8.13 8.39 15.95
CA ASP A 260 8.44 9.80 15.67
C ASP A 260 7.28 10.50 14.93
N PRO A 261 6.22 10.93 15.66
CA PRO A 261 5.16 11.73 15.09
C PRO A 261 5.72 13.10 14.66
N PHE A 262 5.38 13.54 13.45
CA PHE A 262 5.79 14.83 12.88
C PHE A 262 7.25 14.93 12.42
N SER A 263 7.99 13.83 12.20
CA SER A 263 9.34 13.90 11.65
C SER A 263 9.38 14.66 10.32
N GLY A 264 10.23 15.66 10.23
CA GLY A 264 10.48 16.44 9.00
C GLY A 264 9.48 17.54 8.67
N TYR A 265 8.44 17.80 9.50
CA TYR A 265 7.48 18.88 9.28
C TYR A 265 7.23 19.69 10.54
N GLY A 266 7.10 21.03 10.39
CA GLY A 266 6.58 21.87 11.45
C GLY A 266 5.07 21.66 11.67
N TYR A 267 4.55 22.03 12.84
CA TYR A 267 3.12 21.84 13.15
C TYR A 267 2.19 22.67 12.24
N LEU A 268 2.59 23.90 11.92
CA LEU A 268 1.76 24.86 11.19
C LEU A 268 2.21 25.11 9.76
N PHE A 269 3.49 24.89 9.49
CA PHE A 269 4.09 25.17 8.18
C PHE A 269 4.89 23.98 7.70
N TYR A 270 4.78 23.69 6.40
CA TYR A 270 5.62 22.69 5.75
C TYR A 270 7.06 23.20 5.66
N GLY A 271 8.02 22.32 5.85
CA GLY A 271 9.43 22.63 5.80
C GLY A 271 9.92 23.09 4.43
N LYS A 272 9.22 22.72 3.35
CA LYS A 272 9.53 23.11 1.98
C LYS A 272 8.39 23.92 1.36
N SER A 273 8.71 25.12 0.86
CA SER A 273 7.73 26.04 0.26
C SER A 273 7.12 25.51 -1.03
N GLN A 274 7.84 24.68 -1.77
CA GLN A 274 7.38 24.03 -2.99
C GLN A 274 6.11 23.19 -2.77
N GLN A 275 5.93 22.64 -1.57
CA GLN A 275 4.76 21.86 -1.21
C GLN A 275 3.45 22.65 -1.29
N TYR A 276 3.46 23.94 -0.93
CA TYR A 276 2.28 24.80 -1.08
C TYR A 276 1.91 25.01 -2.54
N GLY A 277 2.92 25.17 -3.40
CA GLY A 277 2.73 25.26 -4.85
C GLY A 277 2.12 23.97 -5.41
N ALA A 278 2.65 22.82 -5.02
CA ALA A 278 2.17 21.52 -5.44
C ALA A 278 0.72 21.26 -4.98
N ILE A 279 0.36 21.57 -3.72
CA ILE A 279 -1.02 21.51 -3.23
C ILE A 279 -1.94 22.37 -4.09
N PHE A 280 -1.53 23.58 -4.39
CA PHE A 280 -2.31 24.50 -5.20
C PHE A 280 -2.54 23.98 -6.63
N TYR A 281 -1.45 23.58 -7.32
CA TYR A 281 -1.52 23.11 -8.70
C TYR A 281 -2.11 21.70 -8.85
N SER A 282 -2.11 20.89 -7.80
CA SER A 282 -2.77 19.57 -7.81
C SER A 282 -4.27 19.61 -8.13
N THR A 283 -4.91 20.76 -7.91
CA THR A 283 -6.34 20.98 -8.26
C THR A 283 -6.53 21.50 -9.68
N LEU A 284 -5.48 22.04 -10.29
CA LEU A 284 -5.53 22.75 -11.57
C LEU A 284 -5.00 21.91 -12.71
N LEU A 285 -3.88 21.21 -12.50
CA LEU A 285 -3.22 20.36 -13.49
C LEU A 285 -3.66 18.90 -13.34
N MET A 286 -3.63 18.16 -14.45
CA MET A 286 -3.77 16.71 -14.37
C MET A 286 -2.62 16.10 -13.56
N PRO A 287 -2.79 14.90 -12.97
CA PRO A 287 -1.77 14.29 -12.13
C PRO A 287 -0.45 14.06 -12.88
N ASP A 288 0.65 14.32 -12.19
CA ASP A 288 1.98 13.94 -12.61
C ASP A 288 2.24 12.45 -12.35
N ALA A 289 3.26 11.89 -12.97
CA ALA A 289 3.62 10.49 -12.80
C ALA A 289 4.09 10.22 -11.35
N PRO A 290 3.60 9.16 -10.68
CA PRO A 290 3.86 8.95 -9.24
C PRO A 290 5.29 8.59 -8.90
N TYR A 291 6.05 8.05 -9.83
CA TYR A 291 7.39 7.52 -9.61
C TYR A 291 8.51 8.53 -9.85
N PHE A 292 8.31 9.48 -10.77
CA PHE A 292 9.36 10.42 -11.16
C PHE A 292 9.38 11.66 -10.28
N LYS A 293 10.51 12.38 -10.37
CA LYS A 293 10.60 13.71 -9.79
C LYS A 293 9.46 14.56 -10.35
N ASP A 294 8.74 15.17 -9.46
CA ASP A 294 7.61 16.02 -9.83
C ASP A 294 8.03 17.35 -10.44
N LEU A 295 7.01 18.11 -10.84
CA LEU A 295 7.17 19.41 -11.49
C LEU A 295 7.92 20.45 -10.64
N PHE A 296 8.13 20.21 -9.34
CA PHE A 296 8.63 21.20 -8.38
C PHE A 296 9.94 20.81 -7.69
N GLN A 297 10.78 19.98 -8.32
CA GLN A 297 12.09 19.54 -7.82
C GLN A 297 12.12 18.88 -6.42
N GLU A 298 13.06 17.98 -6.23
CA GLU A 298 13.42 17.33 -4.96
C GLU A 298 12.44 16.30 -4.38
N GLY A 299 12.00 15.31 -5.14
CA GLY A 299 11.59 14.00 -4.60
C GLY A 299 10.59 13.88 -3.43
N ILE A 300 10.24 14.99 -2.77
CA ILE A 300 9.39 15.04 -1.56
C ILE A 300 7.95 14.68 -1.85
N LEU A 301 7.51 14.88 -3.08
CA LEU A 301 6.14 14.70 -3.49
C LEU A 301 5.90 13.39 -4.24
N LYS A 302 6.95 12.57 -4.39
CA LYS A 302 6.81 11.21 -4.91
C LYS A 302 5.84 10.40 -4.03
N HIS A 303 5.01 9.60 -4.66
CA HIS A 303 4.12 8.65 -3.99
C HIS A 303 3.08 9.28 -3.03
N THR A 304 2.88 10.61 -3.05
CA THR A 304 2.00 11.31 -2.11
C THR A 304 0.51 11.26 -2.46
N SER A 305 0.14 10.83 -3.66
CA SER A 305 -1.22 10.91 -4.21
C SER A 305 -1.78 12.34 -4.29
N LEU A 306 -0.91 13.33 -4.43
CA LEU A 306 -1.26 14.75 -4.43
C LEU A 306 -1.91 15.17 -5.75
N THR A 307 -3.21 14.93 -5.86
CA THR A 307 -4.01 15.37 -7.01
C THR A 307 -5.49 15.48 -6.65
N ALA A 308 -6.14 16.54 -7.10
CA ALA A 308 -7.58 16.75 -6.98
C ALA A 308 -8.20 17.21 -8.32
N TYR A 309 -7.59 16.85 -9.43
CA TYR A 309 -8.05 17.17 -10.77
C TYR A 309 -9.34 16.44 -11.14
N LEU A 310 -10.27 17.16 -11.78
CA LEU A 310 -11.46 16.55 -12.40
C LEU A 310 -11.39 16.69 -13.92
N PRO A 311 -11.61 15.62 -14.69
CA PRO A 311 -11.50 15.65 -16.15
C PRO A 311 -12.45 16.66 -16.76
N LEU A 312 -11.98 17.44 -17.72
CA LEU A 312 -12.63 18.57 -18.40
C LEU A 312 -12.98 19.75 -17.48
N VAL A 313 -13.78 19.50 -16.44
CA VAL A 313 -14.35 20.57 -15.61
C VAL A 313 -13.33 21.20 -14.64
N GLY A 314 -12.27 20.49 -14.34
CA GLY A 314 -11.26 20.95 -13.36
C GLY A 314 -11.92 21.38 -12.06
N VAL A 315 -11.33 22.39 -11.43
CA VAL A 315 -11.89 22.99 -10.20
C VAL A 315 -12.95 24.06 -10.47
N ALA A 316 -13.22 24.40 -11.76
CA ALA A 316 -14.11 25.52 -12.13
C ALA A 316 -15.53 25.36 -11.58
N GLY A 317 -16.08 24.13 -11.62
CA GLY A 317 -17.42 23.83 -11.07
C GLY A 317 -17.48 24.06 -9.57
N GLY A 318 -16.50 23.57 -8.82
CA GLY A 318 -16.39 23.76 -7.37
C GLY A 318 -16.18 25.21 -6.97
N LEU A 319 -15.32 25.96 -7.69
CA LEU A 319 -15.13 27.40 -7.47
C LEU A 319 -16.41 28.18 -7.72
N ALA A 320 -17.13 27.87 -8.80
CA ALA A 320 -18.43 28.50 -9.10
C ALA A 320 -19.46 28.19 -8.01
N PHE A 321 -19.51 26.97 -7.53
CA PHE A 321 -20.39 26.54 -6.45
C PHE A 321 -20.08 27.26 -5.13
N CYS A 322 -18.82 27.29 -4.71
CA CYS A 322 -18.40 27.93 -3.47
C CYS A 322 -18.63 29.45 -3.47
N ARG A 323 -18.65 30.08 -4.63
CA ARG A 323 -18.96 31.51 -4.82
C ARG A 323 -20.44 31.81 -4.93
N ALA A 324 -21.28 30.79 -5.06
CA ALA A 324 -22.72 30.98 -4.96
C ALA A 324 -23.07 31.49 -3.55
N ARG A 325 -24.02 32.44 -3.47
CA ARG A 325 -24.45 33.00 -2.18
C ARG A 325 -25.26 32.01 -1.32
N GLU A 326 -25.58 30.83 -1.85
CA GLU A 326 -26.27 29.79 -1.10
C GLU A 326 -25.35 29.23 -0.03
N ARG A 327 -25.79 29.21 1.23
CA ARG A 327 -25.08 28.59 2.35
C ARG A 327 -25.24 27.06 2.28
N HIS A 328 -24.57 26.43 1.35
CA HIS A 328 -24.60 24.96 1.24
C HIS A 328 -23.47 24.33 2.05
N PRO A 329 -23.72 23.26 2.83
CA PRO A 329 -22.70 22.65 3.69
C PRO A 329 -21.47 22.13 2.94
N PHE A 330 -21.61 21.72 1.68
CA PHE A 330 -20.45 21.32 0.86
C PHE A 330 -19.39 22.43 0.74
N THR A 331 -19.81 23.70 0.76
CA THR A 331 -18.87 24.83 0.78
C THR A 331 -18.02 24.82 2.06
N TYR A 332 -18.61 24.45 3.20
CA TYR A 332 -17.87 24.35 4.47
C TYR A 332 -16.92 23.14 4.43
N VAL A 333 -17.40 21.96 3.99
CA VAL A 333 -16.56 20.77 3.84
C VAL A 333 -15.33 21.06 2.98
N LEU A 334 -15.53 21.61 1.77
CA LEU A 334 -14.45 21.91 0.85
C LEU A 334 -13.45 22.94 1.45
N LYS A 335 -13.94 23.98 2.12
CA LYS A 335 -13.06 24.98 2.76
C LYS A 335 -12.25 24.40 3.90
N VAL A 336 -12.87 23.57 4.75
CA VAL A 336 -12.15 22.88 5.85
C VAL A 336 -11.12 21.93 5.29
N CYS A 337 -11.44 21.14 4.27
CA CYS A 337 -10.48 20.25 3.62
C CYS A 337 -9.31 21.00 2.98
N VAL A 338 -9.56 22.16 2.34
CA VAL A 338 -8.48 23.02 1.84
C VAL A 338 -7.61 23.49 3.00
N ALA A 339 -8.18 23.95 4.11
CA ALA A 339 -7.38 24.36 5.28
C ALA A 339 -6.57 23.16 5.84
N CYS A 340 -7.15 21.97 5.91
CA CYS A 340 -6.44 20.76 6.31
C CYS A 340 -5.26 20.45 5.37
N ALA A 341 -5.40 20.63 4.07
CA ALA A 341 -4.33 20.38 3.11
C ALA A 341 -3.13 21.33 3.28
N PHE A 342 -3.39 22.60 3.65
CA PHE A 342 -2.36 23.64 3.76
C PHE A 342 -1.70 23.72 5.15
N VAL A 343 -2.20 22.99 6.16
CA VAL A 343 -1.65 23.01 7.53
C VAL A 343 -1.21 21.60 7.93
N PRO A 344 0.11 21.38 8.15
CA PRO A 344 0.66 20.03 8.39
C PRO A 344 -0.03 19.23 9.49
N VAL A 345 -0.25 19.81 10.67
CA VAL A 345 -0.91 19.09 11.77
C VAL A 345 -2.35 18.67 11.44
N LEU A 346 -3.08 19.47 10.67
CA LEU A 346 -4.43 19.13 10.24
C LEU A 346 -4.40 18.06 9.14
N ASN A 347 -3.41 18.09 8.26
CA ASN A 347 -3.19 17.02 7.28
C ASN A 347 -2.81 15.70 7.96
N SER A 348 -1.90 15.74 8.93
CA SER A 348 -1.45 14.57 9.70
C SER A 348 -2.58 13.86 10.44
N ALA A 349 -3.65 14.58 10.81
CA ALA A 349 -4.82 13.98 11.47
C ALA A 349 -5.45 12.86 10.65
N PHE A 350 -5.37 12.91 9.31
CA PHE A 350 -5.87 11.85 8.43
C PHE A 350 -4.98 10.59 8.43
N TYR A 351 -3.84 10.63 9.09
CA TYR A 351 -2.85 9.55 9.21
C TYR A 351 -2.54 9.24 10.67
N ALA A 352 -3.51 9.40 11.56
CA ALA A 352 -3.32 9.21 13.00
C ALA A 352 -2.14 10.04 13.58
N LEU A 353 -1.93 11.26 13.04
CA LEU A 353 -0.85 12.19 13.40
C LEU A 353 0.55 11.70 13.02
N ASN A 354 0.69 10.76 12.10
CA ASN A 354 1.98 10.38 11.53
C ASN A 354 2.54 11.53 10.67
N SER A 355 3.88 11.66 10.66
CA SER A 355 4.62 12.83 10.21
C SER A 355 4.65 13.08 8.70
N SER A 356 4.44 12.05 7.90
CA SER A 356 4.56 12.16 6.44
C SER A 356 3.47 13.02 5.84
N TYR A 357 3.86 13.92 4.91
CA TYR A 357 2.87 14.61 4.10
C TYR A 357 2.41 13.71 2.96
N TYR A 358 1.17 13.25 3.06
CA TYR A 358 0.49 12.54 1.98
C TYR A 358 -0.87 13.17 1.71
N ALA A 359 -1.32 13.14 0.46
CA ALA A 359 -2.66 13.58 0.05
C ALA A 359 -3.60 12.39 -0.19
N ARG A 360 -3.29 11.22 0.38
CA ARG A 360 -4.01 9.95 0.18
C ARG A 360 -5.49 9.99 0.62
N TRP A 361 -5.90 10.99 1.38
CA TRP A 361 -7.26 11.25 1.81
C TRP A 361 -8.10 12.11 0.82
N TYR A 362 -7.50 12.63 -0.25
CA TYR A 362 -8.14 13.58 -1.17
C TYR A 362 -9.35 12.99 -1.92
N TYR A 363 -9.46 11.67 -2.09
CA TYR A 363 -10.64 11.05 -2.70
C TYR A 363 -11.96 11.44 -1.99
N MET A 364 -11.93 11.71 -0.70
CA MET A 364 -13.10 12.09 0.09
C MET A 364 -13.61 13.50 -0.26
N PRO A 365 -12.83 14.57 -0.19
CA PRO A 365 -13.24 15.89 -0.67
C PRO A 365 -13.46 15.93 -2.18
N ILE A 366 -12.80 15.11 -2.98
CA ILE A 366 -13.06 14.99 -4.43
C ILE A 366 -14.50 14.51 -4.68
N LEU A 367 -15.00 13.53 -3.91
CA LEU A 367 -16.41 13.11 -4.01
C LEU A 367 -17.36 14.29 -3.77
N VAL A 368 -17.09 15.10 -2.73
CA VAL A 368 -17.89 16.31 -2.45
C VAL A 368 -17.74 17.35 -3.56
N LEU A 369 -16.55 17.51 -4.13
CA LEU A 369 -16.29 18.41 -5.26
C LEU A 369 -17.06 18.00 -6.51
N CYS A 370 -17.15 16.70 -6.82
CA CYS A 370 -17.97 16.15 -7.90
C CYS A 370 -19.46 16.46 -7.66
N GLY A 371 -19.95 16.22 -6.44
CA GLY A 371 -21.32 16.53 -6.05
C GLY A 371 -21.64 18.03 -6.17
N ALA A 372 -20.75 18.90 -5.68
CA ALA A 372 -20.89 20.36 -5.75
C ALA A 372 -20.90 20.88 -7.20
N THR A 373 -20.00 20.35 -8.04
CA THR A 373 -19.94 20.68 -9.47
C THR A 373 -21.24 20.30 -10.19
N CYS A 374 -21.72 19.07 -9.99
CA CYS A 374 -22.95 18.60 -10.63
C CYS A 374 -24.22 19.27 -10.04
N TYR A 375 -24.20 19.61 -8.74
CA TYR A 375 -25.25 20.42 -8.13
C TYR A 375 -25.38 21.80 -8.80
N LEU A 376 -24.25 22.47 -9.09
CA LEU A 376 -24.23 23.73 -9.81
C LEU A 376 -24.77 23.54 -11.24
N LEU A 377 -24.24 22.56 -11.98
CA LEU A 377 -24.59 22.29 -13.38
C LEU A 377 -26.05 21.88 -13.55
N SER A 378 -26.66 21.27 -12.55
CA SER A 378 -28.11 20.94 -12.54
C SER A 378 -29.01 22.15 -12.41
N ARG A 379 -28.46 23.36 -12.20
CA ARG A 379 -29.19 24.62 -12.05
C ARG A 379 -28.75 25.62 -13.10
N PRO A 380 -29.37 25.64 -14.31
CA PRO A 380 -28.90 26.42 -15.44
C PRO A 380 -28.69 27.92 -15.14
N ALA A 381 -29.64 28.54 -14.47
CA ALA A 381 -29.56 29.98 -14.15
C ALA A 381 -28.34 30.30 -13.23
N LEU A 382 -28.05 29.43 -12.25
CA LEU A 382 -26.90 29.59 -11.35
C LEU A 382 -25.61 29.31 -12.08
N ALA A 383 -25.59 28.26 -12.91
CA ALA A 383 -24.43 27.91 -13.73
C ALA A 383 -24.07 29.02 -14.71
N GLU A 384 -25.02 29.58 -15.44
CA GLU A 384 -24.80 30.70 -16.36
C GLU A 384 -24.26 31.95 -15.68
N GLN A 385 -24.69 32.22 -14.47
CA GLN A 385 -24.22 33.39 -13.71
C GLN A 385 -22.79 33.21 -13.19
N ARG A 386 -22.39 32.02 -12.79
CA ARG A 386 -21.17 31.77 -11.99
C ARG A 386 -20.03 31.07 -12.74
N LEU A 387 -20.38 30.06 -13.54
CA LEU A 387 -19.41 29.19 -14.19
C LEU A 387 -18.46 29.93 -15.16
N PRO A 388 -18.91 30.88 -16.01
CA PRO A 388 -18.01 31.58 -16.92
C PRO A 388 -16.91 32.38 -16.21
N ARG A 389 -17.22 32.95 -15.04
CA ARG A 389 -16.22 33.67 -14.23
C ARG A 389 -15.26 32.70 -13.54
N ALA A 390 -15.76 31.58 -13.03
CA ALA A 390 -14.92 30.57 -12.41
C ALA A 390 -14.00 29.90 -13.44
N LEU A 391 -14.51 29.62 -14.64
CA LEU A 391 -13.72 29.03 -15.73
C LEU A 391 -12.59 29.98 -16.16
N ARG A 392 -12.86 31.27 -16.33
CA ARG A 392 -11.81 32.27 -16.63
C ARG A 392 -10.76 32.31 -15.53
N LEU A 393 -11.18 32.27 -14.26
CA LEU A 393 -10.23 32.23 -13.14
C LEU A 393 -9.40 30.94 -13.13
N THR A 394 -10.05 29.77 -13.32
CA THR A 394 -9.33 28.49 -13.42
C THR A 394 -8.31 28.54 -14.56
N THR A 395 -8.71 29.02 -15.75
CA THR A 395 -7.78 29.18 -16.89
C THR A 395 -6.61 30.09 -16.54
N PHE A 396 -6.88 31.25 -15.94
CA PHE A 396 -5.82 32.18 -15.52
C PHE A 396 -4.87 31.53 -14.51
N LEU A 397 -5.39 30.86 -13.48
CA LEU A 397 -4.59 30.18 -12.47
C LEU A 397 -3.78 29.02 -13.07
N THR A 398 -4.34 28.27 -14.03
CA THR A 398 -3.60 27.22 -14.74
C THR A 398 -2.47 27.81 -15.58
N LEU A 399 -2.72 28.94 -16.26
CA LEU A 399 -1.69 29.65 -17.05
C LEU A 399 -0.52 30.15 -16.18
N THR A 400 -0.74 30.45 -14.89
CA THR A 400 0.38 30.87 -14.02
C THR A 400 1.43 29.77 -13.83
N ALA A 401 1.08 28.49 -14.08
CA ALA A 401 2.05 27.40 -14.03
C ALA A 401 3.18 27.53 -15.08
N VAL A 402 2.94 28.27 -16.18
CA VAL A 402 3.97 28.54 -17.20
C VAL A 402 5.17 29.28 -16.63
N VAL A 403 4.97 30.05 -15.53
CA VAL A 403 6.06 30.79 -14.87
C VAL A 403 7.20 29.83 -14.50
N PHE A 404 6.91 28.60 -14.07
CA PHE A 404 7.95 27.62 -13.71
C PHE A 404 8.78 27.15 -14.92
N ALA A 405 8.24 27.23 -16.13
CA ALA A 405 8.94 26.89 -17.37
C ALA A 405 9.78 28.04 -17.95
N VAL A 406 9.60 29.28 -17.47
CA VAL A 406 10.23 30.47 -18.10
C VAL A 406 11.03 31.31 -17.12
N VAL A 407 10.96 31.06 -15.81
CA VAL A 407 11.75 31.81 -14.81
C VAL A 407 13.24 31.61 -15.10
N PRO A 408 14.07 32.69 -15.24
CA PRO A 408 15.49 32.50 -15.40
C PRO A 408 16.13 31.97 -14.12
N GLY A 409 16.93 30.92 -14.25
CA GLY A 409 17.75 30.32 -13.24
C GLY A 409 19.20 30.24 -13.65
N LYS A 410 20.06 29.64 -12.84
CA LYS A 410 21.45 29.34 -13.19
C LYS A 410 21.66 27.84 -13.00
N ASP A 411 22.37 27.22 -13.95
CA ASP A 411 22.86 25.83 -13.79
C ASP A 411 24.11 25.79 -12.88
N ASP A 412 24.63 24.62 -12.63
CA ASP A 412 25.80 24.38 -11.78
C ASP A 412 27.07 25.03 -12.35
N ASP A 413 27.12 25.29 -13.67
CA ASP A 413 28.20 25.95 -14.40
C ASP A 413 28.03 27.47 -14.44
N GLY A 414 26.96 28.03 -13.87
CA GLY A 414 26.65 29.45 -13.80
C GLY A 414 26.04 30.06 -15.06
N ASN A 415 25.66 29.22 -16.06
CA ASN A 415 24.97 29.69 -17.26
C ASN A 415 23.50 30.01 -16.95
N THR A 416 22.93 30.95 -17.70
CA THR A 416 21.51 31.27 -17.57
C THR A 416 20.67 30.18 -18.26
N VAL A 417 19.91 29.44 -17.48
CA VAL A 417 18.88 28.48 -17.93
C VAL A 417 17.50 29.04 -17.66
N TYR A 418 16.54 28.68 -18.49
CA TYR A 418 15.15 29.10 -18.31
C TYR A 418 14.29 27.93 -17.81
N GLY A 419 13.55 28.21 -16.74
CA GLY A 419 12.71 27.26 -16.07
C GLY A 419 13.39 26.56 -14.88
N VAL A 420 12.54 26.05 -14.00
CA VAL A 420 12.95 25.30 -12.79
C VAL A 420 12.37 23.89 -12.82
N LEU A 421 12.14 23.36 -14.00
CA LEU A 421 11.52 22.05 -14.22
C LEU A 421 12.59 21.01 -14.47
N ASP A 422 12.53 19.89 -13.75
CA ASP A 422 13.41 18.75 -14.00
C ASP A 422 13.09 18.07 -15.34
N GLU A 423 11.78 18.00 -15.71
CA GLU A 423 11.28 17.32 -16.91
C GLU A 423 10.37 18.23 -17.75
N PRO A 424 10.94 19.22 -18.50
CA PRO A 424 10.15 20.18 -19.25
C PRO A 424 9.18 19.56 -20.25
N ALA A 425 9.57 18.48 -20.93
CA ALA A 425 8.71 17.79 -21.91
C ALA A 425 7.46 17.21 -21.24
N ARG A 426 7.61 16.59 -20.07
CA ARG A 426 6.50 16.05 -19.27
C ARG A 426 5.57 17.16 -18.78
N PHE A 427 6.14 18.26 -18.28
CA PHE A 427 5.36 19.44 -17.91
C PHE A 427 4.49 19.94 -19.04
N TRP A 428 5.05 20.13 -20.25
CA TRP A 428 4.29 20.64 -21.37
C TRP A 428 3.22 19.68 -21.86
N ALA A 429 3.45 18.35 -21.75
CA ALA A 429 2.43 17.35 -22.05
C ALA A 429 1.25 17.45 -21.06
N ILE A 430 1.53 17.51 -19.75
CA ILE A 430 0.54 17.67 -18.66
C ILE A 430 -0.21 19.00 -18.80
N PHE A 431 0.50 20.10 -18.98
CA PHE A 431 -0.08 21.43 -19.13
C PHE A 431 -0.94 21.51 -20.40
N GLY A 432 -0.42 21.03 -21.53
CA GLY A 432 -1.14 21.00 -22.80
C GLY A 432 -2.42 20.18 -22.74
N MET A 433 -2.39 19.00 -22.15
CA MET A 433 -3.58 18.16 -21.96
C MET A 433 -4.60 18.84 -21.04
N THR A 434 -4.15 19.46 -19.96
CA THR A 434 -5.01 20.22 -19.05
C THR A 434 -5.69 21.39 -19.78
N MET A 435 -4.93 22.17 -20.55
CA MET A 435 -5.46 23.29 -21.33
C MET A 435 -6.41 22.81 -22.42
N LEU A 436 -6.13 21.68 -23.08
CA LEU A 436 -7.04 21.06 -24.04
C LEU A 436 -8.39 20.74 -23.37
N GLY A 437 -8.37 20.17 -22.16
CA GLY A 437 -9.57 19.91 -21.38
C GLY A 437 -10.38 21.19 -21.09
N ILE A 438 -9.72 22.25 -20.66
CA ILE A 438 -10.35 23.56 -20.40
C ILE A 438 -10.98 24.13 -21.68
N VAL A 439 -10.28 24.06 -22.82
CA VAL A 439 -10.78 24.53 -24.12
C VAL A 439 -11.97 23.72 -24.57
N ILE A 440 -11.90 22.39 -24.52
CA ILE A 440 -13.04 21.51 -24.87
C ILE A 440 -14.25 21.84 -23.98
N PHE A 441 -14.06 22.00 -22.67
CA PHE A 441 -15.16 22.35 -21.78
C PHE A 441 -15.75 23.71 -22.10
N ALA A 442 -14.93 24.72 -22.39
CA ALA A 442 -15.39 26.05 -22.79
C ALA A 442 -16.21 26.01 -24.08
N LEU A 443 -15.78 25.25 -25.09
CA LEU A 443 -16.49 25.07 -26.36
C LEU A 443 -17.82 24.33 -26.14
N LEU A 444 -17.81 23.24 -25.38
CA LEU A 444 -19.02 22.52 -25.03
C LEU A 444 -20.02 23.40 -24.27
N TRP A 445 -19.53 24.18 -23.32
CA TRP A 445 -20.37 25.16 -22.60
C TRP A 445 -20.96 26.20 -23.55
N HIS A 446 -20.17 26.73 -24.47
CA HIS A 446 -20.65 27.74 -25.42
C HIS A 446 -21.73 27.20 -26.36
N PHE A 447 -21.48 26.03 -26.99
CA PHE A 447 -22.33 25.49 -28.06
C PHE A 447 -23.41 24.53 -27.58
N CYS A 448 -23.27 23.89 -26.42
CA CYS A 448 -24.13 22.79 -26.01
C CYS A 448 -24.95 23.02 -24.75
N ARG A 449 -24.64 24.05 -23.92
CA ARG A 449 -25.32 24.27 -22.64
C ARG A 449 -26.85 24.37 -22.73
N ASN A 450 -27.38 24.91 -23.84
CA ASN A 450 -28.83 25.09 -24.05
C ASN A 450 -29.51 23.87 -24.74
N LYS A 451 -28.72 22.83 -25.09
CA LYS A 451 -29.30 21.65 -25.72
C LYS A 451 -30.01 20.76 -24.69
N ARG A 452 -31.14 20.17 -25.07
CA ARG A 452 -31.94 19.26 -24.21
C ARG A 452 -31.13 18.11 -23.61
N ARG A 453 -30.09 17.65 -24.32
CA ARG A 453 -29.22 16.52 -23.91
C ARG A 453 -27.86 16.98 -23.36
N TRP A 454 -27.79 18.22 -22.86
CA TRP A 454 -26.52 18.80 -22.41
C TRP A 454 -25.78 17.93 -21.38
N GLY A 455 -26.48 17.44 -20.35
CA GLY A 455 -25.85 16.57 -19.34
C GLY A 455 -25.29 15.27 -19.92
N ALA A 456 -26.00 14.64 -20.88
CA ALA A 456 -25.50 13.43 -21.54
C ALA A 456 -24.30 13.72 -22.45
N ILE A 457 -24.29 14.84 -23.17
CA ILE A 457 -23.16 15.29 -24.00
C ILE A 457 -21.93 15.51 -23.12
N LEU A 458 -22.11 16.20 -21.98
CA LEU A 458 -20.99 16.46 -21.08
C LEU A 458 -20.49 15.17 -20.43
N THR A 459 -21.38 14.23 -20.06
CA THR A 459 -20.95 12.92 -19.53
C THR A 459 -20.11 12.15 -20.56
N ALA A 460 -20.56 12.10 -21.82
CA ALA A 460 -19.80 11.44 -22.88
C ALA A 460 -18.43 12.13 -23.13
N ALA A 461 -18.41 13.47 -23.08
CA ALA A 461 -17.16 14.21 -23.24
C ALA A 461 -16.19 14.02 -22.05
N VAL A 462 -16.70 13.94 -20.82
CA VAL A 462 -15.89 13.63 -19.63
C VAL A 462 -15.30 12.23 -19.75
N LEU A 463 -16.08 11.22 -20.13
CA LEU A 463 -15.57 9.86 -20.30
C LEU A 463 -14.55 9.79 -21.44
N GLY A 464 -14.81 10.41 -22.60
CA GLY A 464 -13.88 10.47 -23.72
C GLY A 464 -12.58 11.20 -23.35
N PHE A 465 -12.66 12.30 -22.62
CA PHE A 465 -11.46 13.00 -22.15
C PHE A 465 -10.71 12.21 -21.07
N SER A 466 -11.43 11.43 -20.25
CA SER A 466 -10.81 10.53 -19.27
C SER A 466 -9.96 9.44 -19.93
N LEU A 467 -10.34 8.97 -21.12
CA LEU A 467 -9.50 8.08 -21.91
C LEU A 467 -8.21 8.78 -22.37
N LEU A 468 -8.32 10.02 -22.85
CA LEU A 468 -7.18 10.76 -23.36
C LEU A 468 -6.15 11.09 -22.27
N TYR A 469 -6.59 11.77 -21.21
CA TYR A 469 -5.65 12.18 -20.17
C TYR A 469 -5.17 11.01 -19.31
N GLY A 470 -6.03 10.01 -19.10
CA GLY A 470 -5.67 8.80 -18.37
C GLY A 470 -4.65 7.97 -19.13
N SER A 471 -4.83 7.79 -20.46
CA SER A 471 -3.86 7.11 -21.31
C SER A 471 -2.53 7.88 -21.37
N LEU A 472 -2.56 9.23 -21.46
CA LEU A 472 -1.35 10.05 -21.37
C LEU A 472 -0.62 9.83 -20.05
N HIS A 473 -1.33 9.86 -18.92
CA HIS A 473 -0.75 9.65 -17.60
C HIS A 473 -0.11 8.25 -17.48
N LEU A 474 -0.82 7.20 -17.91
CA LEU A 474 -0.29 5.84 -17.92
C LEU A 474 0.96 5.73 -18.80
N SER A 475 0.94 6.35 -19.99
CA SER A 475 2.10 6.35 -20.90
C SER A 475 3.29 7.08 -20.31
N LEU A 476 3.11 8.28 -19.75
CA LEU A 476 4.20 9.07 -19.14
C LEU A 476 4.87 8.31 -18.00
N THR A 477 4.12 7.54 -17.23
CA THR A 477 4.67 6.73 -16.14
C THR A 477 5.34 5.46 -16.65
N LYS A 478 4.63 4.69 -17.49
CA LYS A 478 5.06 3.38 -17.96
C LYS A 478 6.31 3.44 -18.82
N TYR A 479 6.32 4.33 -19.83
CA TYR A 479 7.42 4.38 -20.78
C TYR A 479 8.68 5.03 -20.23
N ALA A 480 8.59 5.79 -19.16
CA ALA A 480 9.78 6.30 -18.50
C ALA A 480 10.55 5.23 -17.70
N GLN A 481 9.94 4.08 -17.42
CA GLN A 481 10.59 2.91 -16.80
C GLN A 481 10.57 1.66 -17.70
N TRP A 482 10.34 1.87 -19.00
CA TRP A 482 10.20 0.77 -19.94
C TRP A 482 11.39 -0.18 -19.96
N ASP A 483 12.61 0.36 -19.94
CA ASP A 483 13.83 -0.43 -19.98
C ASP A 483 14.02 -1.31 -18.74
N VAL A 484 13.43 -0.91 -17.59
CA VAL A 484 13.49 -1.68 -16.34
C VAL A 484 12.39 -2.73 -16.27
N ASP A 485 11.16 -2.38 -16.69
CA ASP A 485 9.97 -3.19 -16.41
C ASP A 485 9.45 -3.98 -17.61
N SER A 486 9.91 -3.69 -18.83
CA SER A 486 9.38 -4.29 -20.08
C SER A 486 9.50 -5.81 -20.14
N ASN A 487 10.52 -6.36 -19.51
CA ASN A 487 10.82 -7.79 -19.49
C ASN A 487 10.31 -8.52 -18.24
N LEU A 488 9.53 -7.85 -17.39
CA LEU A 488 9.07 -8.40 -16.10
C LEU A 488 8.52 -9.84 -16.21
N ILE A 489 7.71 -10.12 -17.23
CA ILE A 489 7.12 -11.44 -17.42
C ILE A 489 8.14 -12.46 -17.85
N ALA A 490 9.00 -12.12 -18.83
CA ALA A 490 10.03 -13.04 -19.32
C ALA A 490 11.07 -13.35 -18.22
N GLU A 491 11.49 -12.35 -17.49
CA GLU A 491 12.53 -12.49 -16.47
C GLU A 491 12.02 -13.17 -15.19
N THR A 492 10.78 -12.98 -14.80
CA THR A 492 10.25 -13.50 -13.54
C THR A 492 9.22 -14.61 -13.76
N TYR A 493 8.09 -14.30 -14.39
CA TYR A 493 6.96 -15.22 -14.48
C TYR A 493 7.28 -16.46 -15.32
N ASP A 494 7.87 -16.27 -16.52
CA ASP A 494 8.22 -17.38 -17.42
C ASP A 494 9.41 -18.19 -16.89
N SER A 495 10.27 -17.57 -16.06
CA SER A 495 11.42 -18.24 -15.44
C SER A 495 11.09 -19.10 -14.21
N VAL A 496 9.83 -19.08 -13.71
CA VAL A 496 9.47 -19.81 -12.46
C VAL A 496 9.80 -21.29 -12.54
N GLU A 497 9.44 -21.96 -13.63
CA GLU A 497 9.66 -23.40 -13.81
C GLU A 497 11.16 -23.72 -14.00
N ASP A 498 11.88 -22.89 -14.75
CA ASP A 498 13.31 -23.06 -15.03
C ASP A 498 14.16 -22.85 -13.77
N VAL A 499 13.85 -21.80 -12.99
CA VAL A 499 14.51 -21.55 -11.71
C VAL A 499 14.22 -22.66 -10.70
N ALA A 500 12.97 -23.14 -10.64
CA ALA A 500 12.60 -24.26 -9.77
C ALA A 500 13.34 -25.55 -10.14
N ALA A 501 13.56 -25.81 -11.44
CA ALA A 501 14.30 -26.97 -11.89
C ALA A 501 15.83 -26.86 -11.67
N ALA A 502 16.36 -25.64 -11.69
CA ALA A 502 17.81 -25.39 -11.57
C ALA A 502 18.27 -25.33 -10.11
N LEU A 503 17.39 -24.99 -9.16
CA LEU A 503 17.72 -24.90 -7.73
C LEU A 503 17.39 -26.22 -7.02
N PRO A 504 18.34 -26.86 -6.29
CA PRO A 504 18.09 -28.09 -5.57
C PRO A 504 17.06 -27.89 -4.44
N ASP A 505 16.34 -28.96 -4.14
CA ASP A 505 15.34 -29.02 -3.05
C ASP A 505 15.79 -30.04 -1.98
N ASP A 506 17.07 -29.98 -1.62
CA ASP A 506 17.78 -30.89 -0.73
C ASP A 506 17.81 -30.40 0.74
N ALA A 507 17.64 -29.09 0.96
CA ALA A 507 17.65 -28.46 2.27
C ALA A 507 16.88 -27.14 2.21
N PHE A 508 16.53 -26.59 3.37
CA PHE A 508 16.08 -25.20 3.46
C PHE A 508 17.26 -24.26 3.30
N TYR A 509 17.13 -23.29 2.42
CA TYR A 509 18.06 -22.16 2.24
C TYR A 509 17.31 -20.94 1.71
N ARG A 510 17.89 -19.77 1.89
CA ARG A 510 17.43 -18.53 1.23
C ARG A 510 18.18 -18.35 -0.08
N ILE A 511 17.54 -17.61 -0.97
CA ILE A 511 18.15 -17.07 -2.18
C ILE A 511 18.42 -15.58 -2.01
N ASP A 512 19.29 -15.04 -2.85
CA ASP A 512 19.43 -13.62 -3.07
C ASP A 512 19.25 -13.30 -4.56
N ALA A 513 19.16 -12.03 -4.91
CA ALA A 513 18.99 -11.55 -6.26
C ALA A 513 19.90 -10.36 -6.55
N TYR A 514 20.48 -10.29 -7.74
CA TYR A 514 21.29 -9.17 -8.19
C TYR A 514 20.83 -8.67 -9.55
N GLY A 515 20.49 -7.38 -9.65
CA GLY A 515 19.96 -6.78 -10.88
C GLY A 515 18.54 -7.23 -11.26
N ALA A 516 17.85 -8.02 -10.43
CA ALA A 516 16.53 -8.57 -10.68
C ALA A 516 15.41 -7.68 -10.11
N HIS A 517 14.17 -8.01 -10.46
CA HIS A 517 12.99 -7.33 -9.95
C HIS A 517 12.82 -7.49 -8.44
N ASN A 518 12.20 -6.49 -7.80
CA ASN A 518 11.87 -6.56 -6.38
C ASN A 518 10.91 -7.72 -6.07
N ASN A 519 11.03 -8.28 -4.86
CA ASN A 519 10.18 -9.37 -4.38
C ASN A 519 10.25 -10.65 -5.24
N LEU A 520 11.41 -10.93 -5.84
CA LEU A 520 11.63 -12.10 -6.68
C LEU A 520 11.28 -13.42 -5.95
N GLY A 521 11.58 -13.49 -4.64
CA GLY A 521 11.26 -14.65 -3.80
C GLY A 521 9.78 -15.01 -3.78
N LEU A 522 8.87 -14.05 -3.90
CA LEU A 522 7.43 -14.31 -3.97
C LEU A 522 7.02 -15.02 -5.27
N TRP A 523 7.68 -14.70 -6.39
CA TRP A 523 7.43 -15.35 -7.66
C TRP A 523 7.84 -16.83 -7.63
N PHE A 524 8.96 -17.12 -7.01
CA PHE A 524 9.53 -18.47 -6.93
C PHE A 524 9.07 -19.25 -5.67
N ASN A 525 8.27 -18.62 -4.80
CA ASN A 525 7.88 -19.17 -3.49
C ASN A 525 9.10 -19.63 -2.69
N ARG A 526 10.17 -18.82 -2.68
CA ARG A 526 11.43 -19.06 -1.97
C ARG A 526 11.73 -17.90 -1.03
N SER A 527 12.28 -18.17 0.13
CA SER A 527 12.80 -17.15 1.03
C SER A 527 13.93 -16.38 0.34
N CYS A 528 13.84 -15.04 0.30
CA CYS A 528 14.81 -14.19 -0.40
C CYS A 528 15.29 -13.09 0.54
N LEU A 529 16.60 -12.78 0.46
CA LEU A 529 17.20 -11.74 1.29
C LEU A 529 16.68 -10.34 0.95
N GLN A 530 16.38 -10.09 -0.33
CA GLN A 530 15.83 -8.81 -0.77
C GLN A 530 14.31 -8.82 -0.71
N PHE A 531 13.74 -7.77 -0.10
CA PHE A 531 12.31 -7.64 0.02
C PHE A 531 11.83 -6.19 0.00
N PHE A 532 10.66 -5.95 -0.62
CA PHE A 532 10.02 -4.65 -0.69
C PHE A 532 8.58 -4.71 -0.16
N ASN A 533 8.39 -4.28 1.09
CA ASN A 533 7.10 -4.26 1.77
C ASN A 533 7.09 -3.15 2.84
N SER A 534 6.04 -2.36 2.92
CA SER A 534 5.90 -1.30 3.92
C SER A 534 5.48 -1.79 5.31
N THR A 535 4.92 -3.02 5.40
CA THR A 535 4.54 -3.67 6.67
C THR A 535 5.62 -4.66 7.09
N VAL A 536 6.55 -4.19 7.89
CA VAL A 536 7.78 -4.92 8.27
C VAL A 536 7.67 -5.43 9.70
N ALA A 537 8.11 -6.66 9.96
CA ALA A 537 8.20 -7.20 11.31
C ALA A 537 9.16 -6.35 12.18
N PRO A 538 8.79 -6.04 13.44
CA PRO A 538 9.61 -5.21 14.32
C PRO A 538 11.05 -5.71 14.50
N SER A 539 11.24 -7.01 14.60
CA SER A 539 12.58 -7.63 14.75
C SER A 539 13.46 -7.47 13.52
N ILE A 540 12.89 -7.48 12.31
CA ILE A 540 13.63 -7.17 11.08
C ILE A 540 14.07 -5.70 11.07
N MET A 541 13.22 -4.80 11.55
CA MET A 541 13.55 -3.38 11.70
C MET A 541 14.62 -3.11 12.75
N ALA A 542 14.77 -3.99 13.73
CA ALA A 542 15.86 -3.91 14.73
C ALA A 542 17.17 -4.52 14.18
N PHE A 543 17.13 -5.74 13.65
CA PHE A 543 18.30 -6.50 13.21
C PHE A 543 19.07 -5.85 12.04
N TYR A 544 18.37 -5.45 10.97
CA TYR A 544 19.08 -5.00 9.76
C TYR A 544 19.97 -3.76 9.94
N PRO A 545 19.58 -2.71 10.69
CA PRO A 545 20.45 -1.59 10.97
C PRO A 545 21.74 -2.00 11.70
N GLU A 546 21.67 -3.00 12.60
CA GLU A 546 22.83 -3.49 13.34
C GLU A 546 23.87 -4.15 12.43
N VAL A 547 23.50 -4.59 11.26
CA VAL A 547 24.42 -5.20 10.27
C VAL A 547 24.59 -4.33 9.02
N GLY A 548 24.42 -3.01 9.14
CA GLY A 548 24.68 -2.03 8.08
C GLY A 548 23.66 -2.06 6.94
N VAL A 549 22.48 -2.65 7.14
CA VAL A 549 21.43 -2.72 6.12
C VAL A 549 20.32 -1.75 6.45
N LYS A 550 20.11 -0.77 5.58
CA LYS A 550 18.95 0.10 5.70
C LYS A 550 17.68 -0.70 5.42
N ARG A 551 16.80 -0.84 6.42
CA ARG A 551 15.48 -1.40 6.27
C ARG A 551 14.40 -0.33 6.52
N ASP A 552 13.80 0.14 5.47
CA ASP A 552 12.68 1.08 5.50
C ASP A 552 11.43 0.42 4.89
N VAL A 553 11.12 0.67 3.62
CA VAL A 553 10.08 -0.04 2.85
C VAL A 553 10.69 -1.16 2.02
N ASN A 554 11.99 -1.15 1.81
CA ASN A 554 12.70 -2.23 1.14
C ASN A 554 14.03 -2.54 1.85
N SER A 555 14.52 -3.77 1.70
CA SER A 555 15.87 -4.20 2.05
C SER A 555 16.58 -4.68 0.78
N LYS A 556 17.73 -4.08 0.50
CA LYS A 556 18.66 -4.52 -0.54
C LYS A 556 20.06 -4.49 0.05
N PRO A 557 20.45 -5.52 0.81
CA PRO A 557 21.80 -5.60 1.39
C PRO A 557 22.83 -5.53 0.28
N ASP A 558 23.87 -4.70 0.46
CA ASP A 558 24.95 -4.62 -0.51
C ASP A 558 25.59 -5.98 -0.73
N ALA A 559 25.99 -6.29 -1.96
CA ALA A 559 26.61 -7.57 -2.29
C ALA A 559 27.92 -7.77 -1.55
N GLU A 560 28.68 -6.70 -1.30
CA GLU A 560 29.93 -6.69 -0.54
C GLU A 560 29.74 -7.05 0.94
N ASN A 561 28.54 -6.94 1.51
CA ASN A 561 28.22 -7.52 2.82
C ASN A 561 27.97 -9.03 2.70
N TYR A 562 28.99 -9.75 2.20
CA TYR A 562 28.92 -11.18 1.91
C TYR A 562 28.69 -12.05 3.15
N ALA A 563 29.22 -11.63 4.32
CA ALA A 563 29.09 -12.37 5.57
C ALA A 563 27.61 -12.46 6.03
N LEU A 564 26.81 -11.46 5.73
CA LEU A 564 25.37 -11.50 6.00
C LEU A 564 24.66 -12.66 5.26
N ARG A 565 25.16 -13.03 4.06
CA ARG A 565 24.61 -14.15 3.30
C ARG A 565 24.92 -15.50 3.97
N GLY A 566 26.11 -15.66 4.53
CA GLY A 566 26.46 -16.83 5.34
C GLY A 566 25.54 -16.94 6.57
N LEU A 567 25.47 -15.90 7.38
CA LEU A 567 24.65 -15.83 8.61
C LEU A 567 23.17 -16.12 8.35
N LEU A 568 22.61 -15.58 7.26
CA LEU A 568 21.18 -15.69 6.93
C LEU A 568 20.85 -16.88 6.03
N SER A 569 21.71 -17.89 5.95
CA SER A 569 21.48 -19.14 5.19
C SER A 569 21.23 -18.93 3.70
N VAL A 570 21.87 -17.94 3.06
CA VAL A 570 21.77 -17.71 1.62
C VAL A 570 22.72 -18.62 0.87
N ARG A 571 22.17 -19.57 0.11
CA ARG A 571 22.93 -20.54 -0.66
C ARG A 571 23.12 -20.14 -2.12
N TYR A 572 22.09 -19.55 -2.75
CA TYR A 572 22.15 -19.18 -4.15
C TYR A 572 21.82 -17.70 -4.35
N THR A 573 22.54 -17.07 -5.30
CA THR A 573 22.22 -15.76 -5.85
C THR A 573 21.81 -15.89 -7.31
N LEU A 574 20.65 -15.35 -7.64
CA LEU A 574 20.14 -15.22 -9.01
C LEU A 574 20.61 -13.87 -9.56
N VAL A 575 21.54 -13.90 -10.49
CA VAL A 575 22.12 -12.71 -11.12
C VAL A 575 21.47 -12.51 -12.48
N ALA A 576 20.82 -11.37 -12.71
CA ALA A 576 20.29 -11.05 -14.05
C ALA A 576 21.42 -11.08 -15.08
N LYS A 577 21.20 -11.72 -16.24
CA LYS A 577 22.26 -11.96 -17.24
C LYS A 577 22.93 -10.69 -17.76
N ASP A 578 22.19 -9.60 -17.85
CA ASP A 578 22.71 -8.28 -18.23
C ASP A 578 23.60 -7.64 -17.15
N LYS A 579 23.54 -8.15 -15.91
CA LYS A 579 24.29 -7.72 -14.74
C LYS A 579 25.40 -8.70 -14.32
N GLU A 580 25.57 -9.78 -15.04
CA GLU A 580 26.55 -10.82 -14.68
C GLU A 580 27.99 -10.29 -14.65
N THR A 581 28.37 -9.39 -15.58
CA THR A 581 29.70 -8.76 -15.57
C THR A 581 29.92 -7.91 -14.32
N GLU A 582 28.93 -7.09 -13.94
CA GLU A 582 29.00 -6.26 -12.71
C GLU A 582 29.12 -7.13 -11.44
N TRP A 583 28.49 -8.30 -11.45
CA TRP A 583 28.56 -9.25 -10.34
C TRP A 583 29.95 -9.90 -10.24
N THR A 584 30.51 -10.38 -11.37
CA THR A 584 31.82 -11.03 -11.40
C THR A 584 32.97 -10.07 -11.07
N ASP A 585 32.85 -8.80 -11.46
CA ASP A 585 33.83 -7.75 -11.15
C ASP A 585 33.93 -7.44 -9.65
N LYS A 586 32.94 -7.86 -8.83
CA LYS A 586 33.01 -7.69 -7.36
C LYS A 586 33.95 -8.68 -6.67
N ASP A 587 34.29 -9.78 -7.32
CA ASP A 587 35.20 -10.82 -6.81
C ASP A 587 34.86 -11.26 -5.37
N LEU A 588 33.59 -11.60 -5.14
CA LEU A 588 33.07 -11.92 -3.80
C LEU A 588 33.55 -13.30 -3.34
N PRO A 589 34.03 -13.45 -2.05
CA PRO A 589 34.60 -14.68 -1.56
C PRO A 589 33.57 -15.82 -1.46
N GLY A 590 33.92 -17.00 -2.01
CA GLY A 590 33.13 -18.23 -1.92
C GLY A 590 31.95 -18.33 -2.90
N TRP A 591 31.80 -17.42 -3.85
CA TRP A 591 30.75 -17.51 -4.88
C TRP A 591 31.26 -18.23 -6.13
N GLN A 592 30.56 -19.27 -6.56
CA GLN A 592 30.88 -20.03 -7.77
C GLN A 592 29.68 -20.12 -8.70
N ARG A 593 29.91 -19.90 -9.99
CA ARG A 593 28.87 -20.08 -11.02
C ARG A 593 28.55 -21.57 -11.19
N THR A 594 27.32 -21.97 -10.92
CA THR A 594 26.88 -23.36 -10.96
C THR A 594 25.93 -23.68 -12.12
N GLY A 595 25.30 -22.66 -12.69
CA GLY A 595 24.35 -22.88 -13.77
C GLY A 595 23.77 -21.58 -14.33
N GLU A 596 22.73 -21.72 -15.14
CA GLU A 596 21.96 -20.59 -15.69
C GLU A 596 20.55 -21.01 -16.09
N THR A 597 19.66 -20.05 -16.16
CA THR A 597 18.34 -20.13 -16.78
C THR A 597 18.28 -19.15 -17.96
N ASP A 598 17.13 -18.98 -18.60
CA ASP A 598 17.02 -18.00 -19.67
C ASP A 598 17.27 -16.57 -19.22
N ALA A 599 16.83 -16.19 -17.99
CA ALA A 599 16.95 -14.84 -17.43
C ALA A 599 18.15 -14.67 -16.48
N TYR A 600 18.56 -15.71 -15.75
CA TYR A 600 19.51 -15.60 -14.64
C TYR A 600 20.73 -16.50 -14.80
N ALA A 601 21.91 -15.99 -14.38
CA ALA A 601 23.05 -16.80 -14.01
C ALA A 601 22.91 -17.21 -12.53
N LEU A 602 23.28 -18.45 -12.19
CA LEU A 602 23.14 -19.03 -10.85
C LEU A 602 24.55 -19.11 -10.21
N TYR A 603 24.66 -18.48 -9.05
CA TYR A 603 25.89 -18.51 -8.23
C TYR A 603 25.61 -19.18 -6.90
N GLU A 604 26.40 -20.20 -6.53
CA GLU A 604 26.33 -20.86 -5.23
C GLU A 604 27.34 -20.26 -4.28
N ASN A 605 26.97 -20.03 -3.03
CA ASN A 605 27.82 -19.56 -1.95
C ASN A 605 28.38 -20.76 -1.20
N GLU A 606 29.68 -21.05 -1.34
CA GLU A 606 30.36 -22.12 -0.60
C GLU A 606 30.39 -21.88 0.92
N ASN A 607 30.25 -20.61 1.34
CA ASN A 607 30.25 -20.19 2.73
C ASN A 607 28.83 -20.12 3.34
N TRP A 608 27.78 -20.62 2.67
CA TRP A 608 26.46 -20.65 3.26
C TRP A 608 26.41 -21.54 4.50
N VAL A 609 25.63 -21.12 5.51
CA VAL A 609 25.40 -21.88 6.74
C VAL A 609 23.95 -22.36 6.73
N PRO A 610 23.68 -23.67 6.90
CA PRO A 610 22.30 -24.20 7.01
C PRO A 610 21.56 -23.57 8.18
N MET A 611 20.23 -23.54 8.10
CA MET A 611 19.37 -23.04 9.15
C MET A 611 19.48 -23.92 10.42
N GLY A 612 19.74 -23.29 11.56
CA GLY A 612 19.85 -23.92 12.86
C GLY A 612 21.28 -24.42 13.15
N PHE A 613 21.94 -23.78 14.10
CA PHE A 613 23.30 -24.14 14.54
C PHE A 613 23.59 -23.58 15.93
N THR A 614 24.71 -23.99 16.53
CA THR A 614 25.20 -23.50 17.84
C THR A 614 26.48 -22.69 17.71
N TYR A 615 26.76 -21.92 18.75
CA TYR A 615 27.98 -21.13 18.90
C TYR A 615 28.83 -21.64 20.08
N ASP A 616 30.14 -21.39 20.00
CA ASP A 616 31.06 -21.63 21.08
C ASP A 616 31.27 -20.35 21.91
N CYS A 617 31.00 -19.18 21.31
CA CYS A 617 31.26 -17.87 21.89
C CYS A 617 30.08 -16.95 21.83
N TYR A 618 30.03 -16.00 22.78
CA TYR A 618 29.11 -14.87 22.71
C TYR A 618 29.86 -13.54 22.60
N VAL A 619 29.22 -12.51 22.06
CA VAL A 619 29.68 -11.13 21.97
C VAL A 619 28.67 -10.22 22.71
N THR A 620 29.16 -9.16 23.35
CA THR A 620 28.33 -8.14 24.02
C THR A 620 28.04 -6.97 23.07
N ALA A 621 27.00 -6.20 23.35
CA ALA A 621 26.68 -4.98 22.59
C ALA A 621 27.85 -3.99 22.60
N ASP A 622 28.53 -3.79 23.76
CA ASP A 622 29.71 -2.91 23.88
C ASP A 622 30.88 -3.35 23.01
N GLN A 623 31.06 -4.66 22.80
CA GLN A 623 32.06 -5.18 21.88
C GLN A 623 31.66 -4.97 20.43
N LEU A 624 30.40 -5.24 20.09
CA LEU A 624 29.90 -5.13 18.71
C LEU A 624 29.86 -3.67 18.23
N GLU A 625 29.59 -2.70 19.12
CA GLU A 625 29.65 -1.26 18.81
C GLU A 625 31.03 -0.76 18.38
N ARG A 626 32.10 -1.50 18.70
CA ARG A 626 33.48 -1.19 18.25
C ARG A 626 33.75 -1.62 16.82
N VAL A 627 32.84 -2.38 16.21
CA VAL A 627 32.91 -2.87 14.83
C VAL A 627 31.97 -2.06 13.96
N SER A 628 32.39 -1.68 12.75
CA SER A 628 31.53 -0.98 11.79
C SER A 628 30.30 -1.82 11.47
N GLU A 629 29.13 -1.18 11.28
CA GLU A 629 27.84 -1.86 11.05
C GLU A 629 27.92 -2.86 9.89
N GLU A 630 28.63 -2.52 8.81
CA GLU A 630 28.80 -3.36 7.62
C GLU A 630 29.63 -4.63 7.87
N GLU A 631 30.49 -4.63 8.90
CA GLU A 631 31.37 -5.74 9.26
C GLU A 631 30.81 -6.60 10.40
N ARG A 632 29.78 -6.15 11.11
CA ARG A 632 29.18 -6.88 12.25
C ARG A 632 28.66 -8.24 11.87
N ALA A 633 28.10 -8.40 10.66
CA ALA A 633 27.62 -9.69 10.17
C ALA A 633 28.72 -10.78 10.20
N GLN A 634 29.99 -10.41 10.00
CA GLN A 634 31.14 -11.35 10.08
C GLN A 634 31.38 -11.77 11.53
N ILE A 635 31.29 -10.85 12.49
CA ILE A 635 31.40 -11.19 13.91
C ILE A 635 30.26 -12.10 14.36
N LEU A 636 29.04 -11.83 13.88
CA LEU A 636 27.86 -12.63 14.18
C LEU A 636 27.87 -14.04 13.53
N CYS A 637 28.69 -14.28 12.52
CA CYS A 637 29.01 -15.65 12.09
C CYS A 637 29.90 -16.41 13.09
N ARG A 638 30.66 -15.70 13.93
CA ARG A 638 31.64 -16.27 14.90
C ARG A 638 31.02 -16.43 16.28
N ALA A 639 30.28 -15.43 16.76
CA ALA A 639 29.75 -15.35 18.12
C ALA A 639 28.35 -14.79 18.12
N ILE A 640 27.45 -15.31 18.99
CA ILE A 640 26.08 -14.83 19.17
C ILE A 640 26.07 -13.59 20.05
N LEU A 641 25.29 -12.57 19.69
CA LEU A 641 25.08 -11.39 20.52
C LEU A 641 24.05 -11.70 21.62
N LEU A 642 24.45 -11.56 22.87
CA LEU A 642 23.63 -11.77 24.06
C LEU A 642 23.59 -10.51 24.93
N ASP A 643 22.44 -10.25 25.54
CA ASP A 643 22.27 -9.25 26.58
C ASP A 643 22.73 -9.77 27.97
N ASP A 644 22.78 -8.90 28.98
CA ASP A 644 23.27 -9.23 30.33
C ASP A 644 22.44 -10.34 31.03
N ASP A 645 21.12 -10.38 30.80
CA ASP A 645 20.23 -11.39 31.36
C ASP A 645 20.50 -12.76 30.69
N GLN A 646 20.69 -12.75 29.38
CA GLN A 646 21.02 -13.94 28.60
C GLN A 646 22.42 -14.46 28.92
N ILE A 647 23.43 -13.57 29.11
CA ILE A 647 24.75 -13.94 29.56
C ILE A 647 24.68 -14.61 30.94
N SER A 648 23.85 -14.10 31.84
CA SER A 648 23.64 -14.68 33.16
C SER A 648 23.01 -16.06 33.10
N ALA A 649 22.14 -16.31 32.13
CA ALA A 649 21.46 -17.57 31.94
C ALA A 649 22.30 -18.62 31.17
N PHE A 650 22.98 -18.20 30.11
CA PHE A 650 23.61 -19.07 29.13
C PHE A 650 25.14 -18.93 29.03
N GLY A 651 25.73 -17.97 29.73
CA GLY A 651 27.19 -17.76 29.69
C GLY A 651 28.03 -18.93 30.22
N SER A 652 27.40 -19.93 30.89
CA SER A 652 28.09 -21.18 31.26
C SER A 652 28.18 -22.17 30.09
N LEU A 653 27.41 -21.98 29.00
CA LEU A 653 27.46 -22.79 27.78
C LEU A 653 28.39 -22.23 26.73
N LEU A 654 28.75 -20.94 26.83
CA LEU A 654 29.47 -20.16 25.84
C LEU A 654 30.64 -19.43 26.46
N GLU A 655 31.74 -19.28 25.73
CA GLU A 655 32.88 -18.45 26.16
C GLU A 655 32.72 -17.00 25.66
N PRO A 656 33.15 -15.97 26.42
CA PRO A 656 33.19 -14.60 25.92
C PRO A 656 34.19 -14.48 24.76
N LEU A 657 33.75 -13.83 23.64
CA LEU A 657 34.66 -13.61 22.52
C LEU A 657 35.82 -12.70 22.92
N PRO A 658 37.07 -13.12 22.74
CA PRO A 658 38.25 -12.27 23.02
C PRO A 658 38.26 -11.00 22.17
N ASP A 659 38.61 -9.84 22.77
CA ASP A 659 38.66 -8.56 22.04
C ASP A 659 39.57 -8.56 20.81
N GLU A 660 40.63 -9.37 20.81
CA GLU A 660 41.53 -9.53 19.67
C GLU A 660 40.86 -10.17 18.46
N GLU A 661 39.87 -11.04 18.67
CA GLU A 661 39.11 -11.70 17.60
C GLU A 661 38.12 -10.74 16.91
N LEU A 662 37.75 -9.61 17.54
CA LEU A 662 36.97 -8.56 16.89
C LEU A 662 37.70 -7.93 15.70
N THR A 663 39.06 -8.03 15.64
CA THR A 663 39.86 -7.46 14.56
C THR A 663 40.15 -8.45 13.44
N ASN A 664 39.95 -9.74 13.67
CA ASN A 664 40.18 -10.80 12.69
C ASN A 664 38.98 -10.94 11.73
N ARG A 665 38.96 -10.11 10.69
CA ARG A 665 37.89 -10.03 9.68
C ARG A 665 38.37 -10.38 8.27
N SER A 666 39.33 -11.30 8.15
CA SER A 666 39.82 -11.82 6.86
C SER A 666 38.77 -12.76 6.22
N GLU A 667 38.85 -12.92 4.90
CA GLU A 667 38.01 -13.87 4.15
C GLU A 667 38.25 -15.32 4.63
N ASP A 668 39.50 -15.68 4.96
CA ASP A 668 39.84 -16.99 5.51
C ASP A 668 39.21 -17.22 6.89
N ALA A 669 39.16 -16.18 7.74
CA ALA A 669 38.50 -16.25 9.04
C ALA A 669 36.96 -16.43 8.87
N TYR A 670 36.35 -15.66 7.97
CA TYR A 670 34.95 -15.82 7.64
C TYR A 670 34.62 -17.22 7.13
N ALA A 671 35.41 -17.76 6.20
CA ALA A 671 35.22 -19.11 5.69
C ALA A 671 35.34 -20.18 6.79
N ALA A 672 36.29 -20.00 7.72
CA ALA A 672 36.47 -20.86 8.88
C ALA A 672 35.27 -20.78 9.84
N ASP A 673 34.77 -19.57 10.13
CA ASP A 673 33.59 -19.36 10.98
C ASP A 673 32.35 -20.05 10.38
N CYS A 674 32.11 -19.86 9.09
CA CYS A 674 31.00 -20.54 8.37
C CYS A 674 31.18 -22.07 8.40
N ALA A 675 32.38 -22.58 8.25
CA ALA A 675 32.66 -24.02 8.34
C ALA A 675 32.39 -24.56 9.76
N ALA A 676 32.76 -23.81 10.81
CA ALA A 676 32.46 -24.14 12.20
C ALA A 676 30.93 -24.19 12.45
N ARG A 677 30.20 -23.19 11.99
CA ARG A 677 28.70 -23.17 12.13
C ARG A 677 28.03 -24.31 11.36
N ARG A 678 28.52 -24.68 10.18
CA ARG A 678 28.06 -25.86 9.46
C ARG A 678 28.29 -27.16 10.24
N ALA A 679 29.46 -27.29 10.88
CA ALA A 679 29.82 -28.47 11.70
C ALA A 679 28.93 -28.58 12.97
N ALA A 680 28.51 -27.43 13.52
CA ALA A 680 27.64 -27.30 14.69
C ALA A 680 26.17 -27.22 14.34
N GLY A 681 25.79 -27.55 13.09
CA GLY A 681 24.42 -27.47 12.57
C GLY A 681 23.51 -28.51 13.17
N VAL A 682 22.19 -28.23 13.15
CA VAL A 682 21.14 -29.20 13.51
C VAL A 682 21.15 -30.38 12.54
N ALA A 683 20.76 -31.57 13.01
CA ALA A 683 20.73 -32.78 12.18
C ALA A 683 19.68 -32.70 11.06
N ALA A 684 18.57 -31.98 11.26
CA ALA A 684 17.56 -31.73 10.25
C ALA A 684 16.79 -30.43 10.57
N PHE A 685 16.39 -29.69 9.53
CA PHE A 685 15.50 -28.54 9.59
C PHE A 685 14.41 -28.66 8.55
N THR A 686 13.16 -28.39 8.94
CA THR A 686 12.02 -28.45 8.02
C THR A 686 11.14 -27.21 8.22
N ALA A 687 11.03 -26.36 7.20
CA ALA A 687 10.12 -25.23 7.17
C ALA A 687 8.68 -25.70 6.89
N THR A 688 7.69 -25.07 7.54
CA THR A 688 6.26 -25.30 7.32
C THR A 688 5.53 -23.97 7.15
N ASP A 689 4.31 -23.99 6.62
CA ASP A 689 3.46 -22.77 6.49
C ASP A 689 2.94 -22.26 7.85
N THR A 690 3.27 -22.92 8.96
CA THR A 690 2.89 -22.55 10.33
C THR A 690 4.08 -22.38 11.27
N GLY A 691 5.31 -22.48 10.78
CA GLY A 691 6.54 -22.40 11.56
C GLY A 691 7.64 -23.31 11.02
N PHE A 692 8.29 -24.09 11.90
CA PHE A 692 9.33 -25.04 11.51
C PHE A 692 9.61 -26.07 12.58
N THR A 693 10.29 -27.16 12.19
CA THR A 693 10.82 -28.17 13.11
C THR A 693 12.31 -28.36 12.89
N ALA A 694 13.04 -28.71 13.94
CA ALA A 694 14.45 -29.08 13.84
C ALA A 694 14.75 -30.31 14.72
N LYS A 695 15.76 -31.09 14.34
CA LYS A 695 16.28 -32.20 15.12
C LYS A 695 17.75 -31.95 15.45
N THR A 696 18.10 -32.18 16.70
CA THR A 696 19.48 -32.01 17.18
C THR A 696 20.00 -33.29 17.79
N ALA A 697 21.33 -33.44 17.84
CA ALA A 697 22.01 -34.55 18.52
C ALA A 697 23.38 -33.99 19.03
N TYR A 698 23.35 -33.30 20.19
CA TYR A 698 24.50 -32.66 20.77
C TYR A 698 25.03 -33.41 22.00
N ASP A 699 26.32 -33.41 22.22
CA ASP A 699 26.94 -34.11 23.35
C ASP A 699 26.80 -33.34 24.69
N ALA A 700 26.48 -32.03 24.61
CA ALA A 700 26.27 -31.14 25.75
C ALA A 700 24.98 -30.33 25.60
N ASP A 701 24.58 -29.62 26.67
CA ASP A 701 23.51 -28.64 26.62
C ASP A 701 23.92 -27.47 25.71
N GLU A 702 23.03 -27.00 24.87
CA GLU A 702 23.33 -26.01 23.83
C GLU A 702 22.25 -24.92 23.73
N LEU A 703 22.66 -23.75 23.24
CA LEU A 703 21.75 -22.69 22.77
C LEU A 703 21.72 -22.73 21.25
N VAL A 704 20.63 -23.26 20.67
CA VAL A 704 20.46 -23.42 19.21
C VAL A 704 19.92 -22.14 18.61
N PHE A 705 20.69 -21.54 17.74
CA PHE A 705 20.36 -20.31 17.00
C PHE A 705 19.62 -20.63 15.69
N PHE A 706 18.63 -19.81 15.36
CA PHE A 706 17.92 -19.81 14.08
C PHE A 706 17.90 -18.40 13.50
N SER A 707 18.38 -18.21 12.28
CA SER A 707 18.32 -16.91 11.59
C SER A 707 16.90 -16.58 11.10
N VAL A 708 15.93 -16.71 11.99
CA VAL A 708 14.49 -16.42 11.79
C VAL A 708 14.12 -15.23 12.67
N PRO A 709 13.45 -14.20 12.11
CA PRO A 709 13.03 -13.04 12.89
C PRO A 709 12.16 -13.42 14.09
N TYR A 710 12.48 -12.90 15.26
CA TYR A 710 11.67 -13.06 16.46
C TYR A 710 10.30 -12.39 16.29
N ASP A 711 9.24 -13.09 16.69
CA ASP A 711 7.87 -12.56 16.74
C ASP A 711 7.14 -13.19 17.92
N ASP A 712 6.41 -12.37 18.71
CA ASP A 712 5.61 -12.82 19.87
C ASP A 712 4.54 -13.86 19.49
N GLY A 713 4.30 -14.06 18.21
CA GLY A 713 3.41 -15.08 17.68
C GLY A 713 3.96 -16.50 17.70
N PHE A 714 5.27 -16.66 17.91
CA PHE A 714 5.87 -17.98 18.03
C PHE A 714 5.70 -18.57 19.43
N SER A 715 5.53 -19.87 19.45
CA SER A 715 5.69 -20.74 20.63
C SER A 715 6.62 -21.89 20.26
N ALA A 716 7.52 -22.27 21.16
CA ALA A 716 8.45 -23.38 20.95
C ALA A 716 8.20 -24.52 21.93
N THR A 717 8.48 -25.75 21.48
CA THR A 717 8.59 -26.94 22.33
C THR A 717 9.91 -27.65 22.03
N VAL A 718 10.50 -28.24 23.06
CA VAL A 718 11.63 -29.16 22.96
C VAL A 718 11.17 -30.52 23.53
N ASN A 719 11.18 -31.55 22.71
CA ASN A 719 10.67 -32.89 23.05
C ASN A 719 9.20 -32.88 23.51
N GLY A 720 8.39 -31.93 22.96
CA GLY A 720 6.98 -31.72 23.31
C GLY A 720 6.73 -30.90 24.58
N GLU A 721 7.79 -30.52 25.33
CA GLU A 721 7.65 -29.62 26.50
C GLU A 721 7.86 -28.18 26.09
N PRO A 722 7.08 -27.23 26.64
CA PRO A 722 7.23 -25.81 26.33
C PRO A 722 8.63 -25.28 26.63
N ALA A 723 9.21 -24.57 25.66
CA ALA A 723 10.53 -23.95 25.76
C ALA A 723 10.46 -22.42 25.57
N ALA A 724 11.32 -21.69 26.30
CA ALA A 724 11.45 -20.25 26.09
C ALA A 724 12.17 -19.98 24.76
N ILE A 725 11.73 -18.94 24.06
CA ILE A 725 12.37 -18.44 22.85
C ILE A 725 13.18 -17.20 23.25
N GLU A 726 14.49 -17.27 23.05
CA GLU A 726 15.39 -16.15 23.30
C GLU A 726 15.44 -15.26 22.05
N LYS A 727 15.32 -13.94 22.23
CA LYS A 727 15.56 -12.96 21.19
C LYS A 727 17.03 -12.57 21.23
N VAL A 728 17.80 -13.03 20.26
CA VAL A 728 19.24 -12.83 20.14
C VAL A 728 19.57 -11.99 18.90
N ASP A 729 20.81 -11.53 18.77
CA ASP A 729 21.27 -10.73 17.63
C ASP A 729 20.31 -9.56 17.29
N ASP A 730 19.75 -8.89 18.31
CA ASP A 730 18.77 -7.80 18.22
C ASP A 730 17.48 -8.10 17.46
N GLY A 731 17.27 -9.32 17.00
CA GLY A 731 16.06 -9.62 16.25
C GLY A 731 15.85 -11.05 15.79
N LEU A 732 16.78 -11.94 16.06
CA LEU A 732 16.69 -13.35 15.66
C LEU A 732 16.33 -14.25 16.84
N MET A 733 16.19 -15.56 16.62
CA MET A 733 15.71 -16.47 17.66
C MET A 733 16.77 -17.52 18.06
N ALA A 734 16.75 -17.87 19.34
CA ALA A 734 17.45 -19.04 19.85
C ALA A 734 16.58 -19.81 20.85
N VAL A 735 16.92 -21.09 21.08
CA VAL A 735 16.25 -21.96 22.07
C VAL A 735 17.27 -22.86 22.75
N TYR A 736 17.15 -23.00 24.07
CA TYR A 736 17.96 -23.95 24.83
C TYR A 736 17.49 -25.38 24.58
N VAL A 737 18.46 -26.30 24.40
CA VAL A 737 18.23 -27.73 24.30
C VAL A 737 19.19 -28.50 25.22
N PRO A 738 18.74 -29.57 25.92
CA PRO A 738 19.62 -30.41 26.70
C PRO A 738 20.47 -31.31 25.79
N ALA A 739 21.53 -31.88 26.36
CA ALA A 739 22.36 -32.89 25.70
C ALA A 739 21.55 -34.10 25.21
N GLY A 740 21.94 -34.63 24.05
CA GLY A 740 21.29 -35.79 23.42
C GLY A 740 20.49 -35.43 22.16
N GLU A 741 19.66 -36.38 21.74
CA GLU A 741 18.74 -36.19 20.62
C GLU A 741 17.51 -35.39 21.07
N ASN A 742 17.20 -34.29 20.37
CA ASN A 742 16.03 -33.46 20.68
C ASN A 742 15.25 -33.19 19.41
N GLU A 743 13.95 -33.03 19.57
CA GLU A 743 13.01 -32.50 18.56
C GLU A 743 12.51 -31.14 19.00
N ILE A 744 12.79 -30.13 18.19
CA ILE A 744 12.37 -28.74 18.40
C ILE A 744 11.23 -28.44 17.47
N GLU A 745 10.13 -27.84 17.97
CA GLU A 745 9.03 -27.39 17.15
C GLU A 745 8.68 -25.94 17.46
N PHE A 746 8.67 -25.08 16.43
CA PHE A 746 8.18 -23.71 16.49
C PHE A 746 6.87 -23.59 15.75
N THR A 747 5.83 -23.09 16.42
CA THR A 747 4.51 -22.87 15.84
C THR A 747 4.15 -21.40 15.93
N TYR A 748 3.72 -20.81 14.80
CA TYR A 748 3.36 -19.40 14.69
C TYR A 748 1.85 -19.17 14.68
N HIS A 749 1.40 -18.24 15.49
CA HIS A 749 0.05 -17.73 15.52
C HIS A 749 0.06 -16.20 15.51
N THR A 750 -0.59 -15.57 14.54
CA THR A 750 -0.64 -14.11 14.46
C THR A 750 -1.17 -13.50 15.77
N PRO A 751 -0.40 -12.63 16.47
CA PRO A 751 -0.80 -12.02 17.74
C PRO A 751 -2.13 -11.26 17.61
N GLY A 752 -3.02 -11.47 18.57
CA GLY A 752 -4.33 -10.80 18.62
C GLY A 752 -5.40 -11.31 17.64
N LEU A 753 -5.05 -12.10 16.62
CA LEU A 753 -5.99 -12.52 15.57
C LEU A 753 -7.15 -13.37 16.13
N ARG A 754 -6.88 -14.32 17.01
CA ARG A 754 -7.94 -15.15 17.63
C ARG A 754 -8.92 -14.30 18.45
N VAL A 755 -8.40 -13.36 19.25
CA VAL A 755 -9.23 -12.47 20.08
C VAL A 755 -10.08 -11.56 19.20
N SER A 756 -9.47 -10.90 18.21
CA SER A 756 -10.21 -10.02 17.31
C SER A 756 -11.23 -10.76 16.44
N ALA A 757 -10.95 -11.99 16.03
CA ALA A 757 -11.90 -12.83 15.31
C ALA A 757 -13.12 -13.19 16.18
N CYS A 758 -12.90 -13.53 17.45
CA CYS A 758 -13.99 -13.79 18.41
C CYS A 758 -14.84 -12.51 18.63
N VAL A 759 -14.21 -11.35 18.80
CA VAL A 759 -14.89 -10.06 18.95
C VAL A 759 -15.72 -9.75 17.70
N SER A 760 -15.13 -9.89 16.52
CA SER A 760 -15.83 -9.65 15.25
C SER A 760 -17.00 -10.61 15.06
N ALA A 761 -16.83 -11.89 15.36
CA ALA A 761 -17.90 -12.90 15.26
C ALA A 761 -19.07 -12.58 16.22
N ALA A 762 -18.77 -12.23 17.48
CA ALA A 762 -19.78 -11.81 18.47
C ALA A 762 -20.49 -10.52 17.99
N ALA A 763 -19.77 -9.55 17.51
CA ALA A 763 -20.34 -8.29 16.97
C ALA A 763 -21.22 -8.54 15.74
N ILE A 764 -20.83 -9.42 14.82
CA ILE A 764 -21.63 -9.83 13.66
C ILE A 764 -22.95 -10.52 14.13
N ALA A 765 -22.89 -11.37 15.15
CA ALA A 765 -24.10 -11.96 15.73
C ALA A 765 -25.05 -10.89 16.31
N VAL A 766 -24.52 -9.94 17.09
CA VAL A 766 -25.28 -8.80 17.63
C VAL A 766 -25.86 -7.96 16.49
N TYR A 767 -25.09 -7.70 15.43
CA TYR A 767 -25.56 -6.99 14.26
C TYR A 767 -26.71 -7.74 13.54
N GLY A 768 -26.62 -9.07 13.43
CA GLY A 768 -27.69 -9.91 12.90
C GLY A 768 -28.99 -9.78 13.70
N VAL A 769 -28.91 -9.85 15.04
CA VAL A 769 -30.05 -9.64 15.94
C VAL A 769 -30.64 -8.22 15.76
N TYR A 770 -29.79 -7.21 15.67
CA TYR A 770 -30.19 -5.83 15.41
C TYR A 770 -30.98 -5.69 14.11
N LEU A 771 -30.50 -6.28 13.01
CA LEU A 771 -31.19 -6.28 11.70
C LEU A 771 -32.55 -7.01 11.78
N LEU A 772 -32.61 -8.16 12.46
CA LEU A 772 -33.88 -8.87 12.66
C LEU A 772 -34.90 -8.02 13.43
N GLY A 773 -34.45 -7.30 14.46
CA GLY A 773 -35.29 -6.35 15.22
C GLY A 773 -35.85 -5.22 14.34
N ILE A 774 -35.01 -4.66 13.43
CA ILE A 774 -35.44 -3.64 12.45
C ILE A 774 -36.51 -4.22 11.49
N MET A 775 -36.27 -5.42 10.96
CA MET A 775 -37.20 -6.07 10.01
C MET A 775 -38.55 -6.39 10.67
N ARG A 776 -38.57 -6.90 11.91
CA ARG A 776 -39.81 -7.16 12.67
C ARG A 776 -40.62 -5.90 12.88
N LYS A 777 -40.01 -4.80 13.30
CA LYS A 777 -40.68 -3.49 13.47
C LYS A 777 -41.27 -2.98 12.16
N ARG A 778 -40.57 -3.11 11.03
CA ARG A 778 -41.11 -2.74 9.70
C ARG A 778 -42.32 -3.58 9.30
N LYS A 779 -42.28 -4.90 9.54
CA LYS A 779 -43.46 -5.78 9.25
C LYS A 779 -44.67 -5.40 10.12
N SER A 780 -44.50 -5.15 11.42
CA SER A 780 -45.54 -4.73 12.35
C SER A 780 -46.18 -3.43 11.90
N GLN A 781 -45.40 -2.43 11.46
CA GLN A 781 -45.90 -1.15 10.97
C GLN A 781 -46.65 -1.25 9.62
N LEU A 782 -46.28 -2.20 8.76
CA LEU A 782 -47.00 -2.47 7.50
C LEU A 782 -48.30 -3.26 7.74
N GLY A 783 -48.32 -4.19 8.74
CA GLY A 783 -49.52 -4.91 9.13
C GLY A 783 -50.56 -4.07 9.84
N SER A 784 -50.16 -3.02 10.58
CA SER A 784 -51.10 -2.09 11.22
C SER A 784 -51.70 -1.01 10.26
N LYS A 785 -51.19 -0.91 9.04
CA LYS A 785 -51.68 -0.02 7.97
C LYS A 785 -52.57 -0.73 6.94
N ARG A 786 -52.72 -2.04 7.06
CA ARG A 786 -53.79 -2.80 6.37
C ARG A 786 -54.93 -3.05 7.33
#